data_d9cfee3c1d20b7fc755e4f07ca7f0132
#
_entry.id   d9cfee3c1d20b7fc755e4f07ca7f0132
#
_cell.length_a   1.000
_cell.length_b   1.000
_cell.length_c   1.000
_cell.angle_alpha   90.00
_cell.angle_beta   90.00
_cell.angle_gamma   90.00
#
_symmetry.space_group_name_H-M   'P 1'
#
loop_
_entity.id
_entity.type
_entity.pdbx_description
1 polymer ?
#
loop_
_entity_poly.entity_id
_entity_poly.type
_entity_poly.pdbx_seq_one_letter_code
_entity_poly.pdbx_strand_id
1 'polypeptide(L)'
;MSHSAPTRRRLRALALGVALGLGGVPFTGATAQTTPPGSEQQQYDIPPGPLNTVLTRFAERSGTFIAGDLRLTADKHSAGLRGRFSREEALDRILAGSGLMAERQDDGSYTLKAASTSTRLAPVTVTAPTHQGGRPRTLDYDRATIEAQRPQDIKDLFKKEASVAVGGPIAMNQKVYVRGVEETAMVVTVDGARQNNKVFHHNATNLIDPSLLKAARASAGVAAADAGPGALGGSLAYETVDAADLLAPDDNAGAFLDGRYASNGDTRSVAGAAFGRAGGFEGLGYIKHTDGNDYEDGNGDTARFTAPGLISGLVKVAYEDAGAGRFELSHEVVNDDAARPYRANFAGLDGGRPVPDSRVYDLTRRNTVFNYQRDTGQGYWNPAVTLAHNETELDTREVPLSAPDTRVVYTGITESVSATLKNVAHTRFANITFGLDHYDDSAIFREAGSADLEEAARNTGVFVQFRQDLWERLELSYGARYDDQTFTGTDDSHHDDEGVSSNVFGEFHVNDHLSLNAGYTDVWAGTALAENYILNGAWDYANLEPVRAHNRTAGLHLHRGGFFAEANRFRTAIANARVPSYSGDPAAVADFDIDGYDLAVGYMGRLGEVSVKYANIDSEKDGDPATSYDGNYFTAPLGELITVSGVFAVPRWPLELGASAEIALDNDDVESNGAKQEGYTVVDIYAEYRPVPPLTLRLSVDNLNDEDYVDRASYGQEFPDVSPLLEPGRSIALQARYDF
;
A
#
# COMPACT_ATOMS: atom_id res chain seq x y z
N MET A 1 20.51 25.73 27.40
CA MET A 1 21.14 24.59 28.11
C MET A 1 20.92 23.39 27.21
N SER A 2 21.97 22.77 26.73
CA SER A 2 21.96 21.80 25.62
C SER A 2 21.22 20.53 25.99
N HIS A 3 20.13 20.23 25.27
CA HIS A 3 19.48 18.92 25.30
C HIS A 3 20.23 17.97 24.34
N SER A 4 21.02 17.06 24.88
CA SER A 4 21.61 15.95 24.15
C SER A 4 20.57 14.82 24.08
N ALA A 5 20.09 14.51 22.90
CA ALA A 5 19.04 13.56 22.61
C ALA A 5 19.43 12.10 22.94
N PRO A 6 18.51 11.28 23.44
CA PRO A 6 18.66 9.83 23.57
C PRO A 6 18.71 9.09 22.22
N THR A 7 18.30 9.73 21.13
CA THR A 7 18.21 9.19 19.75
C THR A 7 19.53 8.62 19.23
N ARG A 8 20.67 9.18 19.59
CA ARG A 8 21.98 8.68 19.13
C ARG A 8 22.36 7.28 19.63
N ARG A 9 21.81 6.81 20.73
CA ARG A 9 22.09 5.44 21.26
C ARG A 9 21.27 4.38 20.57
N ARG A 10 20.01 4.67 20.21
CA ARG A 10 19.12 3.73 19.51
C ARG A 10 19.52 3.54 18.03
N LEU A 11 19.93 4.63 17.36
CA LEU A 11 20.49 4.57 16.00
C LEU A 11 21.71 3.66 15.90
N ARG A 12 22.62 3.70 16.91
CA ARG A 12 23.82 2.82 16.92
C ARG A 12 23.45 1.35 17.10
N ALA A 13 22.39 1.04 17.85
CA ALA A 13 21.93 -0.34 18.03
C ALA A 13 21.26 -0.91 16.76
N LEU A 14 20.46 -0.08 16.05
CA LEU A 14 19.80 -0.50 14.80
C LEU A 14 20.81 -0.69 13.66
N ALA A 15 21.76 0.27 13.50
CA ALA A 15 22.83 0.16 12.51
C ALA A 15 23.78 -1.05 12.78
N LEU A 16 24.02 -1.38 14.05
CA LEU A 16 24.83 -2.53 14.41
C LEU A 16 24.09 -3.86 14.15
N GLY A 17 22.78 -3.91 14.35
CA GLY A 17 21.94 -5.09 14.05
C GLY A 17 21.93 -5.44 12.57
N VAL A 18 21.80 -4.45 11.70
CA VAL A 18 21.83 -4.62 10.24
C VAL A 18 23.22 -5.02 9.74
N ALA A 19 24.30 -4.44 10.31
CA ALA A 19 25.68 -4.76 9.93
C ALA A 19 26.12 -6.17 10.40
N LEU A 20 25.61 -6.67 11.54
CA LEU A 20 25.93 -8.00 12.06
C LEU A 20 25.15 -9.13 11.36
N GLY A 21 23.97 -8.87 10.80
CA GLY A 21 23.19 -9.83 10.02
C GLY A 21 23.78 -10.12 8.64
N LEU A 22 24.53 -9.20 8.07
CA LEU A 22 25.13 -9.32 6.73
C LEU A 22 26.57 -9.87 6.73
N GLY A 23 27.22 -9.96 7.88
CA GLY A 23 28.65 -10.29 7.99
C GLY A 23 29.02 -11.77 7.98
N GLY A 24 28.09 -12.71 7.76
CA GLY A 24 28.29 -14.12 8.04
C GLY A 24 28.21 -15.12 6.90
N VAL A 25 27.91 -14.76 5.67
CA VAL A 25 27.77 -15.72 4.56
C VAL A 25 28.90 -15.53 3.55
N PRO A 26 29.88 -16.44 3.42
CA PRO A 26 30.84 -16.39 2.33
C PRO A 26 30.14 -16.79 1.02
N PHE A 27 29.96 -15.87 0.12
CA PHE A 27 29.51 -16.15 -1.25
C PHE A 27 30.62 -16.91 -2.01
N THR A 28 30.52 -18.22 -2.05
CA THR A 28 31.30 -19.02 -3.00
C THR A 28 30.42 -19.30 -4.20
N GLY A 29 30.78 -18.69 -5.33
CA GLY A 29 30.06 -18.84 -6.58
C GLY A 29 29.97 -20.30 -7.05
N ALA A 30 28.76 -20.81 -7.16
CA ALA A 30 28.45 -22.00 -7.93
C ALA A 30 27.35 -21.64 -8.92
N THR A 31 27.71 -21.55 -10.19
CA THR A 31 26.77 -21.36 -11.31
C THR A 31 25.94 -22.63 -11.47
N ALA A 32 24.70 -22.61 -10.98
CA ALA A 32 23.69 -23.60 -11.36
C ALA A 32 22.67 -22.93 -12.28
N GLN A 33 22.69 -23.27 -13.56
CA GLN A 33 21.65 -22.90 -14.51
C GLN A 33 20.36 -23.65 -14.14
N THR A 34 19.34 -22.92 -13.72
CA THR A 34 17.98 -23.45 -13.61
C THR A 34 17.21 -23.13 -14.89
N THR A 35 16.78 -24.16 -15.60
CA THR A 35 15.94 -24.09 -16.81
C THR A 35 14.48 -24.05 -16.37
N PRO A 36 13.63 -23.11 -16.87
CA PRO A 36 12.19 -23.12 -16.61
C PRO A 36 11.54 -24.38 -17.22
N PRO A 37 10.53 -24.98 -16.59
CA PRO A 37 9.83 -26.12 -17.14
C PRO A 37 8.90 -25.69 -18.27
N GLY A 38 9.11 -26.22 -19.50
CA GLY A 38 8.10 -26.19 -20.54
C GLY A 38 8.50 -25.82 -21.96
N SER A 39 9.75 -25.46 -22.26
CA SER A 39 10.15 -25.22 -23.65
C SER A 39 10.83 -26.44 -24.23
N GLU A 40 10.27 -27.02 -25.28
CA GLU A 40 10.93 -28.08 -26.07
C GLU A 40 12.29 -27.58 -26.57
N GLN A 41 13.36 -28.07 -25.98
CA GLN A 41 14.73 -27.75 -26.44
C GLN A 41 15.05 -28.53 -27.73
N GLN A 42 15.46 -27.81 -28.77
CA GLN A 42 15.87 -28.37 -30.05
C GLN A 42 17.38 -28.24 -30.23
N GLN A 43 17.98 -29.22 -30.92
CA GLN A 43 19.41 -29.19 -31.26
C GLN A 43 19.65 -28.30 -32.49
N TYR A 44 20.46 -27.25 -32.30
CA TYR A 44 20.88 -26.35 -33.38
C TYR A 44 22.36 -26.55 -33.70
N ASP A 45 22.70 -26.47 -34.99
CA ASP A 45 24.06 -26.38 -35.53
C ASP A 45 24.00 -25.44 -36.73
N ILE A 46 24.10 -24.14 -36.47
CA ILE A 46 24.02 -23.06 -37.42
C ILE A 46 25.35 -22.33 -37.43
N PRO A 47 26.12 -22.39 -38.52
CA PRO A 47 27.43 -21.74 -38.57
C PRO A 47 27.33 -20.20 -38.52
N PRO A 48 28.38 -19.48 -38.07
CA PRO A 48 28.42 -18.03 -38.11
C PRO A 48 28.33 -17.50 -39.55
N GLY A 49 27.79 -16.30 -39.73
CA GLY A 49 27.64 -15.68 -41.04
C GLY A 49 26.78 -14.42 -41.02
N PRO A 50 26.41 -13.90 -42.22
CA PRO A 50 25.47 -12.78 -42.31
C PRO A 50 24.16 -13.07 -41.60
N LEU A 51 23.68 -12.09 -40.82
CA LEU A 51 22.56 -12.29 -39.89
C LEU A 51 21.29 -12.80 -40.60
N ASN A 52 20.97 -12.27 -41.77
CA ASN A 52 19.86 -12.74 -42.61
C ASN A 52 19.95 -14.25 -42.93
N THR A 53 21.15 -14.73 -43.27
CA THR A 53 21.40 -16.13 -43.60
C THR A 53 21.25 -17.04 -42.37
N VAL A 54 21.75 -16.57 -41.20
CA VAL A 54 21.63 -17.31 -39.93
C VAL A 54 20.20 -17.38 -39.47
N LEU A 55 19.44 -16.29 -39.56
CA LEU A 55 18.00 -16.25 -39.24
C LEU A 55 17.16 -17.13 -40.17
N THR A 56 17.45 -17.17 -41.48
CA THR A 56 16.78 -18.07 -42.40
C THR A 56 16.99 -19.54 -42.04
N ARG A 57 18.24 -19.93 -41.71
CA ARG A 57 18.55 -21.29 -41.25
C ARG A 57 17.92 -21.65 -39.91
N PHE A 58 17.82 -20.68 -39.05
CA PHE A 58 17.11 -20.86 -37.77
C PHE A 58 15.61 -21.08 -38.02
N ALA A 59 14.98 -20.24 -38.86
CA ALA A 59 13.58 -20.34 -39.19
C ALA A 59 13.22 -21.72 -39.85
N GLU A 60 14.06 -22.18 -40.78
CA GLU A 60 13.91 -23.51 -41.39
C GLU A 60 14.01 -24.66 -40.38
N ARG A 61 14.94 -24.56 -39.42
CA ARG A 61 15.15 -25.61 -38.41
C ARG A 61 14.13 -25.62 -37.29
N SER A 62 13.73 -24.42 -36.83
CA SER A 62 12.79 -24.27 -35.70
C SER A 62 11.32 -24.37 -36.13
N GLY A 63 11.04 -24.29 -37.43
CA GLY A 63 9.68 -24.20 -37.95
C GLY A 63 9.00 -22.87 -37.60
N THR A 64 9.76 -21.83 -37.26
CA THR A 64 9.27 -20.55 -36.76
C THR A 64 9.29 -19.52 -37.87
N PHE A 65 8.19 -18.80 -38.04
CA PHE A 65 8.14 -17.68 -38.97
C PHE A 65 8.72 -16.43 -38.35
N ILE A 66 9.70 -15.76 -39.03
CA ILE A 66 10.29 -14.52 -38.63
C ILE A 66 9.88 -13.43 -39.60
N ALA A 67 9.06 -12.49 -39.17
CA ALA A 67 8.64 -11.32 -39.91
C ALA A 67 9.57 -10.13 -39.58
N GLY A 68 9.72 -9.20 -40.52
CA GLY A 68 10.45 -7.96 -40.29
C GLY A 68 11.02 -7.36 -41.56
N ASP A 69 11.46 -6.10 -41.49
CA ASP A 69 12.12 -5.44 -42.60
C ASP A 69 13.54 -6.03 -42.77
N LEU A 70 13.78 -6.72 -43.88
CA LEU A 70 15.07 -7.32 -44.21
C LEU A 70 16.22 -6.31 -44.21
N ARG A 71 15.93 -5.02 -44.34
CA ARG A 71 16.93 -3.96 -44.26
C ARG A 71 17.53 -3.83 -42.83
N LEU A 72 16.82 -4.30 -41.81
CA LEU A 72 17.33 -4.31 -40.42
C LEU A 72 18.48 -5.30 -40.25
N THR A 73 18.58 -6.34 -41.09
CA THR A 73 19.66 -7.34 -41.01
C THR A 73 20.82 -7.06 -41.98
N ALA A 74 20.71 -6.01 -42.83
CA ALA A 74 21.75 -5.61 -43.73
C ALA A 74 23.04 -5.26 -42.96
N ASP A 75 24.18 -5.73 -43.46
CA ASP A 75 25.52 -5.51 -42.90
C ASP A 75 25.74 -6.00 -41.45
N LYS A 76 24.82 -6.84 -40.94
CA LYS A 76 24.96 -7.46 -39.62
C LYS A 76 25.40 -8.92 -39.72
N HIS A 77 26.16 -9.36 -38.70
CA HIS A 77 26.69 -10.72 -38.60
C HIS A 77 26.25 -11.37 -37.28
N SER A 78 26.05 -12.69 -37.30
CA SER A 78 25.79 -13.51 -36.13
C SER A 78 26.91 -14.51 -35.92
N ALA A 79 27.23 -14.81 -34.68
CA ALA A 79 28.18 -15.85 -34.28
C ALA A 79 27.68 -17.27 -34.61
N GLY A 80 26.46 -17.41 -35.14
CA GLY A 80 25.80 -18.70 -35.35
C GLY A 80 25.29 -19.28 -34.03
N LEU A 81 24.87 -20.56 -34.04
CA LEU A 81 24.31 -21.19 -32.86
C LEU A 81 24.67 -22.71 -32.85
N ARG A 82 25.28 -23.19 -31.79
CA ARG A 82 25.56 -24.62 -31.61
C ARG A 82 25.19 -25.09 -30.20
N GLY A 83 24.26 -26.04 -30.12
CA GLY A 83 23.80 -26.60 -28.84
C GLY A 83 22.30 -26.87 -28.81
N ARG A 84 21.80 -27.24 -27.60
CA ARG A 84 20.36 -27.42 -27.36
C ARG A 84 19.81 -26.17 -26.68
N PHE A 85 18.80 -25.56 -27.28
CA PHE A 85 18.19 -24.32 -26.79
C PHE A 85 16.68 -24.35 -27.05
N SER A 86 15.93 -23.58 -26.27
CA SER A 86 14.56 -23.22 -26.66
C SER A 86 14.58 -22.32 -27.89
N ARG A 87 13.41 -22.06 -28.47
CA ARG A 87 13.33 -21.17 -29.65
C ARG A 87 13.70 -19.74 -29.32
N GLU A 88 13.25 -19.27 -28.15
CA GLU A 88 13.54 -17.95 -27.63
C GLU A 88 15.04 -17.79 -27.35
N GLU A 89 15.64 -18.68 -26.55
CA GLU A 89 17.07 -18.63 -26.25
C GLU A 89 17.95 -18.71 -27.50
N ALA A 90 17.52 -19.53 -28.46
CA ALA A 90 18.22 -19.67 -29.75
C ALA A 90 18.21 -18.34 -30.54
N LEU A 91 17.05 -17.68 -30.58
CA LEU A 91 16.88 -16.42 -31.30
C LEU A 91 17.62 -15.26 -30.64
N ASP A 92 17.58 -15.16 -29.30
CA ASP A 92 18.32 -14.16 -28.55
C ASP A 92 19.84 -14.29 -28.78
N ARG A 93 20.38 -15.51 -28.75
CA ARG A 93 21.80 -15.78 -29.05
C ARG A 93 22.18 -15.45 -30.47
N ILE A 94 21.31 -15.72 -31.43
CA ILE A 94 21.54 -15.37 -32.86
C ILE A 94 21.59 -13.85 -33.06
N LEU A 95 20.74 -13.12 -32.32
CA LEU A 95 20.64 -11.66 -32.39
C LEU A 95 21.64 -10.91 -31.48
N ALA A 96 22.33 -11.61 -30.60
CA ALA A 96 23.29 -11.00 -29.68
C ALA A 96 24.34 -10.16 -30.44
N GLY A 97 24.52 -8.92 -30.01
CA GLY A 97 25.47 -7.95 -30.62
C GLY A 97 25.01 -7.36 -31.98
N SER A 98 23.85 -7.76 -32.51
CA SER A 98 23.33 -7.22 -33.77
C SER A 98 22.59 -5.88 -33.62
N GLY A 99 22.23 -5.48 -32.39
CA GLY A 99 21.35 -4.35 -32.12
C GLY A 99 19.91 -4.60 -32.57
N LEU A 100 19.49 -5.85 -32.66
CA LEU A 100 18.12 -6.27 -32.97
C LEU A 100 17.59 -7.14 -31.83
N MET A 101 16.27 -7.12 -31.64
CA MET A 101 15.51 -8.02 -30.77
C MET A 101 14.36 -8.67 -31.56
N ALA A 102 13.93 -9.83 -31.12
CA ALA A 102 12.76 -10.52 -31.67
C ALA A 102 11.59 -10.44 -30.67
N GLU A 103 10.45 -9.97 -31.15
CA GLU A 103 9.21 -9.92 -30.37
C GLU A 103 8.28 -11.03 -30.83
N ARG A 104 7.83 -11.87 -29.91
CA ARG A 104 6.87 -12.95 -30.22
C ARG A 104 5.48 -12.35 -30.42
N GLN A 105 4.79 -12.83 -31.49
CA GLN A 105 3.41 -12.48 -31.80
C GLN A 105 2.45 -13.57 -31.29
N ASP A 106 1.17 -13.24 -31.16
CA ASP A 106 0.13 -14.16 -30.69
C ASP A 106 -0.06 -15.41 -31.57
N ASP A 107 0.29 -15.33 -32.86
CA ASP A 107 0.29 -16.46 -33.80
C ASP A 107 1.53 -17.37 -33.70
N GLY A 108 2.42 -17.08 -32.74
CA GLY A 108 3.67 -17.83 -32.54
C GLY A 108 4.80 -17.47 -33.50
N SER A 109 4.63 -16.48 -34.38
CA SER A 109 5.70 -15.88 -35.17
C SER A 109 6.53 -14.89 -34.39
N TYR A 110 7.67 -14.44 -34.92
CA TYR A 110 8.51 -13.41 -34.35
C TYR A 110 8.70 -12.23 -35.29
N THR A 111 8.64 -11.00 -34.76
CA THR A 111 8.94 -9.78 -35.52
C THR A 111 10.27 -9.19 -35.06
N LEU A 112 11.19 -8.96 -36.04
CA LEU A 112 12.46 -8.29 -35.75
C LEU A 112 12.26 -6.79 -35.59
N LYS A 113 12.81 -6.24 -34.51
CA LYS A 113 12.85 -4.80 -34.21
C LYS A 113 14.27 -4.38 -33.90
N ALA A 114 14.63 -3.11 -34.17
CA ALA A 114 15.88 -2.57 -33.68
C ALA A 114 15.86 -2.60 -32.15
N ALA A 115 16.89 -3.21 -31.54
CA ALA A 115 17.11 -3.09 -30.11
C ALA A 115 17.47 -1.63 -29.87
N SER A 116 16.59 -0.88 -29.26
CA SER A 116 16.85 0.50 -28.91
C SER A 116 17.93 0.50 -27.83
N THR A 117 19.09 1.07 -28.12
CA THR A 117 20.10 1.46 -27.13
C THR A 117 19.69 2.74 -26.36
N SER A 118 18.44 3.12 -26.42
CA SER A 118 17.87 4.06 -25.47
C SER A 118 17.58 3.25 -24.21
N THR A 119 18.13 3.67 -23.09
CA THR A 119 17.64 3.33 -21.75
C THR A 119 16.15 3.65 -21.77
N ARG A 120 15.34 2.64 -22.10
CA ARG A 120 13.89 2.79 -22.06
C ARG A 120 13.59 2.94 -20.60
N LEU A 121 13.09 4.10 -20.19
CA LEU A 121 12.26 4.18 -19.01
C LEU A 121 11.33 2.97 -19.13
N ALA A 122 11.30 2.11 -18.11
CA ALA A 122 10.30 1.06 -18.07
C ALA A 122 8.98 1.73 -18.44
N PRO A 123 8.21 1.22 -19.40
CA PRO A 123 6.93 1.83 -19.66
C PRO A 123 6.25 1.92 -18.30
N VAL A 124 5.62 3.06 -18.02
CA VAL A 124 4.63 3.14 -16.94
C VAL A 124 3.61 2.08 -17.37
N THR A 125 3.81 0.88 -16.86
CA THR A 125 2.88 -0.21 -17.07
C THR A 125 1.83 0.03 -16.02
N VAL A 126 0.87 0.90 -16.34
CA VAL A 126 -0.45 0.71 -15.78
C VAL A 126 -0.87 -0.63 -16.37
N THR A 127 -0.64 -1.67 -15.62
CA THR A 127 -1.18 -2.98 -15.93
C THR A 127 -2.68 -2.77 -15.88
N ALA A 128 -3.33 -2.73 -17.06
CA ALA A 128 -4.74 -3.05 -17.08
C ALA A 128 -4.85 -4.34 -16.28
N PRO A 129 -5.71 -4.43 -15.25
CA PRO A 129 -5.72 -5.54 -14.33
C PRO A 129 -5.73 -6.81 -15.16
N THR A 130 -4.67 -7.60 -15.07
CA THR A 130 -4.63 -8.93 -15.65
C THR A 130 -5.80 -9.65 -15.03
N HIS A 131 -6.74 -10.14 -15.85
CA HIS A 131 -7.93 -10.86 -15.45
C HIS A 131 -7.58 -11.96 -14.43
N GLN A 132 -7.67 -11.60 -13.16
CA GLN A 132 -7.53 -12.55 -12.05
C GLN A 132 -8.94 -12.81 -11.52
N GLY A 133 -9.68 -13.63 -12.28
CA GLY A 133 -11.01 -14.15 -12.02
C GLY A 133 -11.83 -13.44 -10.94
N GLY A 134 -12.77 -12.57 -11.34
CA GLY A 134 -13.87 -12.09 -10.49
C GLY A 134 -13.47 -11.49 -9.14
N ARG A 135 -12.41 -10.67 -9.05
CA ARG A 135 -12.12 -9.88 -7.85
C ARG A 135 -12.86 -8.56 -7.90
N PRO A 136 -13.40 -8.06 -6.77
CA PRO A 136 -13.83 -6.67 -6.68
C PRO A 136 -12.72 -5.78 -7.19
N ARG A 137 -13.05 -4.68 -7.87
CA ARG A 137 -12.03 -3.75 -8.36
C ARG A 137 -11.16 -3.33 -7.17
N THR A 138 -9.92 -3.72 -7.25
CA THR A 138 -8.91 -3.43 -6.25
C THR A 138 -8.04 -2.34 -6.85
N LEU A 139 -7.80 -1.28 -6.12
CA LEU A 139 -6.67 -0.41 -6.45
C LEU A 139 -5.42 -1.25 -6.25
N ASP A 140 -4.62 -1.39 -7.29
CA ASP A 140 -3.42 -2.23 -7.28
C ASP A 140 -2.22 -1.38 -7.70
N TYR A 141 -1.41 -1.02 -6.73
CA TYR A 141 -0.13 -0.34 -6.93
C TYR A 141 0.96 -1.40 -6.90
N ASP A 142 1.51 -1.70 -8.05
CA ASP A 142 2.67 -2.57 -8.18
C ASP A 142 3.98 -1.81 -7.91
N ARG A 143 5.09 -2.54 -7.88
CA ARG A 143 6.43 -1.99 -7.66
C ARG A 143 6.77 -0.89 -8.67
N ALA A 144 6.42 -1.08 -9.95
CA ALA A 144 6.73 -0.11 -11.00
C ALA A 144 5.98 1.21 -10.78
N THR A 145 4.73 1.15 -10.37
CA THR A 145 3.91 2.30 -10.02
C THR A 145 4.47 3.06 -8.80
N ILE A 146 4.83 2.32 -7.74
CA ILE A 146 5.43 2.91 -6.52
C ILE A 146 6.77 3.57 -6.84
N GLU A 147 7.63 2.90 -7.63
CA GLU A 147 8.92 3.49 -8.05
C GLU A 147 8.76 4.71 -8.96
N ALA A 148 7.76 4.75 -9.84
CA ALA A 148 7.49 5.91 -10.67
C ALA A 148 6.95 7.10 -9.87
N GLN A 149 6.16 6.85 -8.84
CA GLN A 149 5.62 7.91 -7.98
C GLN A 149 6.66 8.40 -6.96
N ARG A 150 7.50 7.51 -6.41
CA ARG A 150 8.47 7.78 -5.34
C ARG A 150 7.83 8.45 -4.12
N PRO A 151 6.76 7.85 -3.57
CA PRO A 151 6.04 8.43 -2.45
C PRO A 151 6.94 8.55 -1.22
N GLN A 152 6.81 9.65 -0.48
CA GLN A 152 7.56 9.88 0.75
C GLN A 152 6.79 9.42 1.98
N ASP A 153 5.48 9.48 1.91
CA ASP A 153 4.53 9.02 2.91
C ASP A 153 3.31 8.36 2.24
N ILE A 154 2.32 7.94 3.04
CA ILE A 154 1.16 7.22 2.54
C ILE A 154 0.20 8.13 1.74
N LYS A 155 0.18 9.43 2.03
CA LYS A 155 -0.59 10.43 1.26
C LYS A 155 -0.06 10.52 -0.17
N ASP A 156 1.25 10.61 -0.34
CA ASP A 156 1.89 10.63 -1.65
C ASP A 156 1.57 9.38 -2.48
N LEU A 157 1.41 8.22 -1.83
CA LEU A 157 1.08 6.97 -2.51
C LEU A 157 -0.29 7.04 -3.17
N PHE A 158 -1.29 7.61 -2.48
CA PHE A 158 -2.68 7.60 -2.94
C PHE A 158 -3.17 8.91 -3.59
N LYS A 159 -2.38 9.98 -3.61
CA LYS A 159 -2.78 11.32 -4.08
C LYS A 159 -3.35 11.41 -5.51
N LYS A 160 -3.21 10.35 -6.33
CA LYS A 160 -3.78 10.29 -7.69
C LYS A 160 -5.13 9.56 -7.74
N GLU A 161 -5.70 9.20 -6.59
CA GLU A 161 -6.95 8.44 -6.48
C GLU A 161 -8.04 9.26 -5.80
N ALA A 162 -9.02 9.75 -6.56
CA ALA A 162 -10.13 10.52 -6.01
C ALA A 162 -11.02 9.73 -5.03
N SER A 163 -11.02 8.40 -5.11
CA SER A 163 -11.77 7.51 -4.21
C SER A 163 -11.00 7.07 -2.97
N VAL A 164 -9.74 7.53 -2.81
CA VAL A 164 -8.92 7.30 -1.61
C VAL A 164 -8.36 8.62 -1.15
N ALA A 165 -8.79 9.07 0.02
CA ALA A 165 -8.28 10.26 0.66
C ALA A 165 -7.34 9.88 1.81
N VAL A 166 -6.34 10.72 2.09
CA VAL A 166 -5.43 10.54 3.21
C VAL A 166 -5.32 11.85 3.98
N GLY A 167 -5.99 11.93 5.12
CA GLY A 167 -5.95 13.11 5.98
C GLY A 167 -4.68 13.17 6.82
N GLY A 168 -4.28 14.39 7.17
CA GLY A 168 -3.11 14.68 8.00
C GLY A 168 -1.86 15.07 7.20
N PRO A 169 -1.22 16.20 7.54
CA PRO A 169 -0.08 16.75 6.78
C PRO A 169 1.27 16.11 7.13
N ILE A 170 1.37 15.32 8.19
CA ILE A 170 2.62 14.65 8.63
C ILE A 170 2.39 13.15 8.74
N ALA A 171 3.39 12.33 8.38
CA ALA A 171 3.28 10.87 8.37
C ALA A 171 2.70 10.28 9.68
N MET A 172 3.01 10.91 10.80
CA MET A 172 2.58 10.49 12.14
C MET A 172 1.08 10.67 12.39
N ASN A 173 0.36 11.49 11.61
CA ASN A 173 -1.09 11.71 11.79
C ASN A 173 -1.93 11.33 10.57
N GLN A 174 -1.33 10.69 9.56
CA GLN A 174 -2.04 10.30 8.35
C GLN A 174 -2.99 9.12 8.59
N LYS A 175 -4.20 9.23 8.05
CA LYS A 175 -5.25 8.21 8.05
C LYS A 175 -5.77 7.98 6.65
N VAL A 176 -5.97 6.71 6.28
CA VAL A 176 -6.42 6.32 4.94
C VAL A 176 -7.93 6.08 4.93
N TYR A 177 -8.62 6.71 4.01
CA TYR A 177 -10.06 6.56 3.76
C TYR A 177 -10.28 6.00 2.36
N VAL A 178 -10.86 4.82 2.26
CA VAL A 178 -11.20 4.19 0.98
C VAL A 178 -12.71 4.29 0.76
N ARG A 179 -13.12 5.07 -0.24
CA ARG A 179 -14.54 5.41 -0.46
C ARG A 179 -15.23 5.90 0.82
N GLY A 180 -14.55 6.75 1.57
CA GLY A 180 -15.07 7.34 2.81
C GLY A 180 -14.96 6.46 4.05
N VAL A 181 -14.58 5.19 3.93
CA VAL A 181 -14.38 4.29 5.09
C VAL A 181 -12.95 4.38 5.58
N GLU A 182 -12.76 4.72 6.84
CA GLU A 182 -11.46 4.81 7.50
C GLU A 182 -10.87 3.40 7.73
N GLU A 183 -9.55 3.28 7.67
CA GLU A 183 -8.83 1.99 7.72
C GLU A 183 -9.02 1.21 9.02
N THR A 184 -9.50 1.81 10.14
CA THR A 184 -9.89 1.08 11.36
C THR A 184 -11.09 0.15 11.15
N ALA A 185 -11.94 0.43 10.16
CA ALA A 185 -13.06 -0.40 9.76
C ALA A 185 -12.71 -1.36 8.60
N MET A 186 -11.44 -1.49 8.26
CA MET A 186 -10.94 -2.36 7.19
C MET A 186 -10.02 -3.44 7.75
N VAL A 187 -9.85 -4.51 7.01
CA VAL A 187 -8.76 -5.46 7.26
C VAL A 187 -7.48 -4.88 6.66
N VAL A 188 -6.55 -4.46 7.50
CA VAL A 188 -5.23 -3.99 7.08
C VAL A 188 -4.20 -5.07 7.33
N THR A 189 -3.37 -5.36 6.31
CA THR A 189 -2.28 -6.33 6.43
C THR A 189 -0.97 -5.77 5.86
N VAL A 190 0.16 -6.14 6.49
CA VAL A 190 1.51 -5.89 5.96
C VAL A 190 2.21 -7.25 5.84
N ASP A 191 2.63 -7.64 4.64
CA ASP A 191 3.15 -8.98 4.32
C ASP A 191 2.22 -10.13 4.77
N GLY A 192 0.90 -9.88 4.79
CA GLY A 192 -0.13 -10.81 5.27
C GLY A 192 -0.34 -10.80 6.79
N ALA A 193 0.45 -10.07 7.56
CA ALA A 193 0.25 -9.88 8.99
C ALA A 193 -0.89 -8.90 9.26
N ARG A 194 -1.89 -9.33 10.04
CA ARG A 194 -2.96 -8.47 10.52
C ARG A 194 -2.40 -7.31 11.33
N GLN A 195 -2.88 -6.09 11.07
CA GLN A 195 -2.59 -4.92 11.86
C GLN A 195 -3.75 -4.67 12.83
N ASN A 196 -3.44 -4.51 14.12
CA ASN A 196 -4.41 -4.05 15.10
C ASN A 196 -4.49 -2.52 15.03
N ASN A 197 -5.59 -2.01 14.51
CA ASN A 197 -5.78 -0.60 14.17
C ASN A 197 -6.32 0.25 15.34
N LYS A 198 -6.23 -0.20 16.60
CA LYS A 198 -6.85 0.45 17.77
C LYS A 198 -5.89 1.36 18.53
N VAL A 199 -5.08 2.11 17.81
CA VAL A 199 -4.22 3.15 18.34
C VAL A 199 -4.99 4.45 18.60
N PHE A 200 -4.35 5.40 19.30
CA PHE A 200 -4.92 6.70 19.62
C PHE A 200 -5.31 7.49 18.37
N HIS A 201 -6.54 7.98 18.30
CA HIS A 201 -7.12 8.60 17.10
C HIS A 201 -6.45 9.92 16.67
N HIS A 202 -5.62 10.54 17.50
CA HIS A 202 -4.86 11.72 17.13
C HIS A 202 -3.57 11.42 16.35
N ASN A 203 -3.25 10.17 16.10
CA ASN A 203 -2.09 9.74 15.29
C ASN A 203 -2.50 8.81 14.15
N ALA A 204 -1.53 8.48 13.29
CA ALA A 204 -1.73 7.56 12.19
C ALA A 204 -2.25 6.21 12.69
N THR A 205 -3.23 5.65 12.00
CA THR A 205 -3.75 4.31 12.29
C THR A 205 -2.69 3.26 11.99
N ASN A 206 -2.00 3.39 10.85
CA ASN A 206 -0.85 2.58 10.49
C ASN A 206 0.29 3.47 10.00
N LEU A 207 1.40 3.52 10.75
CA LEU A 207 2.59 4.23 10.31
C LEU A 207 3.35 3.39 9.30
N ILE A 208 3.23 3.70 8.00
CA ILE A 208 3.83 2.96 6.90
C ILE A 208 4.84 3.82 6.15
N ASP A 209 6.02 3.27 5.85
CA ASP A 209 6.97 3.87 4.92
C ASP A 209 6.77 3.25 3.51
N PRO A 210 6.19 3.99 2.55
CA PRO A 210 5.93 3.44 1.22
C PRO A 210 7.19 3.12 0.42
N SER A 211 8.37 3.62 0.81
CA SER A 211 9.64 3.25 0.17
C SER A 211 9.98 1.77 0.34
N LEU A 212 9.42 1.12 1.37
CA LEU A 212 9.57 -0.32 1.64
C LEU A 212 8.65 -1.20 0.80
N LEU A 213 7.67 -0.62 0.11
CA LEU A 213 6.59 -1.38 -0.52
C LEU A 213 6.95 -1.84 -1.94
N LYS A 214 6.56 -3.05 -2.29
CA LYS A 214 6.46 -3.55 -3.67
C LYS A 214 5.04 -3.56 -4.19
N ALA A 215 4.04 -3.58 -3.29
CA ALA A 215 2.64 -3.51 -3.66
C ALA A 215 1.80 -2.88 -2.55
N ALA A 216 0.76 -2.17 -2.96
CA ALA A 216 -0.32 -1.70 -2.10
C ALA A 216 -1.65 -1.93 -2.82
N ARG A 217 -2.58 -2.66 -2.17
CA ARG A 217 -3.87 -3.03 -2.75
C ARG A 217 -5.01 -2.62 -1.84
N ALA A 218 -6.00 -1.95 -2.40
CA ALA A 218 -7.23 -1.59 -1.70
C ALA A 218 -8.43 -2.23 -2.37
N SER A 219 -9.17 -3.07 -1.64
CA SER A 219 -10.47 -3.61 -2.04
C SER A 219 -11.56 -2.84 -1.30
N ALA A 220 -12.23 -1.92 -2.01
CA ALA A 220 -13.23 -1.06 -1.41
C ALA A 220 -14.58 -1.77 -1.26
N GLY A 221 -15.11 -1.82 -0.05
CA GLY A 221 -16.42 -2.36 0.28
C GLY A 221 -16.49 -3.90 0.20
N VAL A 222 -16.59 -4.45 -1.01
CA VAL A 222 -16.80 -5.88 -1.22
C VAL A 222 -15.50 -6.66 -1.10
N ALA A 223 -15.18 -7.17 0.09
CA ALA A 223 -14.02 -8.02 0.33
C ALA A 223 -14.36 -9.51 0.21
N ALA A 224 -13.39 -10.31 -0.22
CA ALA A 224 -13.51 -11.76 -0.28
C ALA A 224 -13.38 -12.40 1.12
N ALA A 225 -13.95 -13.59 1.34
CA ALA A 225 -13.89 -14.27 2.64
C ALA A 225 -12.46 -14.62 3.09
N ASP A 226 -11.52 -14.77 2.16
CA ASP A 226 -10.10 -15.01 2.40
C ASP A 226 -9.27 -13.73 2.62
N ALA A 227 -9.90 -12.55 2.69
CA ALA A 227 -9.23 -11.30 3.04
C ALA A 227 -8.98 -11.17 4.56
N GLY A 228 -9.74 -11.88 5.38
CA GLY A 228 -9.64 -11.86 6.84
C GLY A 228 -10.95 -11.49 7.51
N PRO A 229 -11.03 -11.64 8.85
CA PRO A 229 -12.23 -11.29 9.63
C PRO A 229 -12.38 -9.79 9.81
N GLY A 230 -13.63 -9.29 9.81
CA GLY A 230 -13.93 -7.90 10.13
C GLY A 230 -13.70 -6.89 9.00
N ALA A 231 -13.79 -7.30 7.74
CA ALA A 231 -13.65 -6.44 6.56
C ALA A 231 -14.88 -5.55 6.33
N LEU A 232 -15.26 -4.72 7.32
CA LEU A 232 -16.48 -3.90 7.30
C LEU A 232 -16.54 -2.99 6.07
N GLY A 233 -15.49 -2.25 5.78
CA GLY A 233 -15.35 -1.36 4.62
C GLY A 233 -14.46 -1.92 3.51
N GLY A 234 -14.00 -3.16 3.62
CA GLY A 234 -13.07 -3.76 2.66
C GLY A 234 -11.73 -4.13 3.25
N SER A 235 -10.66 -4.08 2.44
CA SER A 235 -9.32 -4.43 2.89
C SER A 235 -8.23 -3.55 2.27
N LEU A 236 -7.14 -3.34 3.02
CA LEU A 236 -5.87 -2.74 2.58
C LEU A 236 -4.75 -3.76 2.80
N ALA A 237 -4.02 -4.08 1.76
CA ALA A 237 -2.90 -5.01 1.84
C ALA A 237 -1.63 -4.35 1.31
N TYR A 238 -0.62 -4.28 2.15
CA TYR A 238 0.71 -3.80 1.80
C TYR A 238 1.68 -4.97 1.75
N GLU A 239 2.55 -4.97 0.75
CA GLU A 239 3.60 -5.97 0.62
C GLU A 239 4.96 -5.26 0.54
N THR A 240 5.90 -5.67 1.39
CA THR A 240 7.26 -5.10 1.38
C THR A 240 8.14 -5.76 0.32
N VAL A 241 9.17 -5.04 -0.13
CA VAL A 241 10.10 -5.52 -1.16
C VAL A 241 10.85 -6.77 -0.74
N ASP A 242 11.14 -7.62 -1.71
CA ASP A 242 12.05 -8.76 -1.62
C ASP A 242 13.39 -8.44 -2.31
N ALA A 243 14.42 -9.25 -2.06
CA ALA A 243 15.68 -9.11 -2.79
C ALA A 243 15.48 -9.29 -4.31
N ALA A 244 14.59 -10.19 -4.71
CA ALA A 244 14.27 -10.44 -6.11
C ALA A 244 13.61 -9.25 -6.82
N ASP A 245 12.85 -8.41 -6.09
CA ASP A 245 12.19 -7.22 -6.64
C ASP A 245 13.20 -6.10 -6.97
N LEU A 246 14.37 -6.12 -6.34
CA LEU A 246 15.40 -5.09 -6.46
C LEU A 246 16.57 -5.52 -7.35
N LEU A 247 16.74 -6.83 -7.60
CA LEU A 247 17.80 -7.37 -8.44
C LEU A 247 17.43 -7.29 -9.91
N ALA A 248 18.39 -6.86 -10.75
CA ALA A 248 18.25 -7.07 -12.18
C ALA A 248 18.23 -8.58 -12.51
N PRO A 249 17.62 -9.01 -13.62
CA PRO A 249 17.38 -10.43 -13.91
C PRO A 249 18.60 -11.35 -13.85
N ASP A 250 19.78 -10.83 -14.17
CA ASP A 250 21.05 -11.58 -14.20
C ASP A 250 21.93 -11.37 -12.98
N ASP A 251 21.53 -10.48 -12.05
CA ASP A 251 22.31 -10.13 -10.87
C ASP A 251 22.00 -11.06 -9.69
N ASN A 252 23.02 -11.26 -8.86
CA ASN A 252 22.90 -12.04 -7.63
C ASN A 252 23.10 -11.19 -6.36
N ALA A 253 23.55 -9.97 -6.49
CA ALA A 253 23.67 -9.00 -5.40
C ALA A 253 23.58 -7.59 -5.92
N GLY A 254 23.08 -6.69 -5.11
CA GLY A 254 22.97 -5.28 -5.41
C GLY A 254 22.83 -4.47 -4.14
N ALA A 255 22.91 -3.16 -4.30
CA ALA A 255 22.67 -2.19 -3.26
C ALA A 255 22.15 -0.89 -3.89
N PHE A 256 21.49 -0.06 -3.11
CA PHE A 256 21.25 1.32 -3.53
C PHE A 256 21.46 2.31 -2.39
N LEU A 257 21.73 3.56 -2.79
CA LEU A 257 21.64 4.72 -1.93
C LEU A 257 20.68 5.73 -2.55
N ASP A 258 19.78 6.26 -1.73
CA ASP A 258 18.83 7.29 -2.10
C ASP A 258 18.95 8.48 -1.15
N GLY A 259 19.02 9.69 -1.67
CA GLY A 259 19.06 10.92 -0.89
C GLY A 259 18.08 11.93 -1.45
N ARG A 260 17.27 12.55 -0.58
CA ARG A 260 16.30 13.60 -0.93
C ARG A 260 16.50 14.82 -0.03
N TYR A 261 16.38 16.00 -0.61
CA TYR A 261 16.24 17.27 0.08
C TYR A 261 15.00 18.00 -0.41
N ALA A 262 14.20 18.54 0.50
CA ALA A 262 13.04 19.38 0.19
C ALA A 262 13.16 20.73 0.90
N SER A 263 12.84 21.80 0.19
CA SER A 263 13.06 23.17 0.64
C SER A 263 12.14 23.62 1.77
N ASN A 264 10.89 23.15 1.78
CA ASN A 264 9.95 23.44 2.86
C ASN A 264 10.27 22.54 4.05
N GLY A 265 10.51 23.14 5.23
CA GLY A 265 10.97 22.44 6.42
C GLY A 265 12.42 21.95 6.35
N ASP A 266 13.23 22.33 5.32
CA ASP A 266 14.62 21.85 5.15
C ASP A 266 14.74 20.31 5.33
N THR A 267 13.72 19.57 4.84
CA THR A 267 13.60 18.14 5.08
C THR A 267 14.65 17.35 4.30
N ARG A 268 15.31 16.42 4.98
CA ARG A 268 16.35 15.55 4.43
C ARG A 268 16.00 14.10 4.70
N SER A 269 15.99 13.30 3.63
CA SER A 269 15.86 11.84 3.74
C SER A 269 17.08 11.17 3.16
N VAL A 270 17.56 10.14 3.84
CA VAL A 270 18.61 9.24 3.34
C VAL A 270 18.16 7.81 3.55
N ALA A 271 18.16 7.02 2.49
CA ALA A 271 17.84 5.60 2.53
C ALA A 271 18.91 4.76 1.84
N GLY A 272 19.06 3.52 2.28
CA GLY A 272 19.95 2.57 1.63
C GLY A 272 19.50 1.15 1.85
N ALA A 273 19.80 0.29 0.87
CA ALA A 273 19.57 -1.15 0.97
C ALA A 273 20.74 -1.93 0.40
N ALA A 274 20.92 -3.13 0.93
CA ALA A 274 21.75 -4.17 0.36
C ALA A 274 20.95 -5.47 0.28
N PHE A 275 21.07 -6.16 -0.84
CA PHE A 275 20.24 -7.34 -1.12
C PHE A 275 20.99 -8.33 -2.00
N GLY A 276 20.58 -9.60 -1.95
CA GLY A 276 21.20 -10.62 -2.78
C GLY A 276 20.49 -11.96 -2.70
N ARG A 277 20.89 -12.86 -3.63
CA ARG A 277 20.38 -14.24 -3.72
C ARG A 277 21.50 -15.20 -4.04
N ALA A 278 21.47 -16.39 -3.44
CA ALA A 278 22.40 -17.49 -3.74
C ALA A 278 21.82 -18.84 -3.34
N GLY A 279 21.80 -19.82 -4.26
CA GLY A 279 21.43 -21.20 -3.95
C GLY A 279 20.03 -21.38 -3.38
N GLY A 280 19.05 -20.58 -3.84
CA GLY A 280 17.68 -20.57 -3.32
C GLY A 280 17.46 -19.63 -2.12
N PHE A 281 18.52 -19.13 -1.48
CA PHE A 281 18.42 -18.14 -0.41
C PHE A 281 18.38 -16.74 -0.97
N GLU A 282 17.59 -15.87 -0.31
CA GLU A 282 17.50 -14.44 -0.56
C GLU A 282 17.69 -13.69 0.77
N GLY A 283 18.26 -12.50 0.70
CA GLY A 283 18.42 -11.61 1.83
C GLY A 283 18.34 -10.15 1.44
N LEU A 284 17.68 -9.35 2.27
CA LEU A 284 17.52 -7.90 2.12
C LEU A 284 17.70 -7.23 3.47
N GLY A 285 18.43 -6.12 3.48
CA GLY A 285 18.45 -5.17 4.59
C GLY A 285 18.27 -3.77 4.06
N TYR A 286 17.36 -3.01 4.65
CA TYR A 286 17.01 -1.63 4.29
C TYR A 286 16.95 -0.75 5.53
N ILE A 287 17.34 0.51 5.39
CA ILE A 287 17.18 1.56 6.39
C ILE A 287 16.91 2.92 5.73
N LYS A 288 16.04 3.72 6.34
CA LYS A 288 15.78 5.12 5.98
C LYS A 288 15.75 5.98 7.23
N HIS A 289 16.23 7.21 7.11
CA HIS A 289 16.12 8.26 8.12
C HIS A 289 15.66 9.55 7.46
N THR A 290 14.69 10.23 8.07
CA THR A 290 14.19 11.53 7.63
C THR A 290 14.21 12.49 8.81
N ASP A 291 14.82 13.64 8.64
CA ASP A 291 14.85 14.76 9.57
C ASP A 291 14.56 16.09 8.88
N GLY A 292 14.27 17.13 9.66
CA GLY A 292 13.99 18.46 9.13
C GLY A 292 13.55 19.43 10.22
N ASN A 293 12.98 20.55 9.79
CA ASN A 293 12.35 21.56 10.63
C ASN A 293 10.83 21.52 10.46
N ASP A 294 10.11 22.34 11.23
CA ASP A 294 8.71 22.64 11.02
C ASP A 294 8.53 23.23 9.60
N TYR A 295 7.49 22.81 8.89
CA TYR A 295 7.21 23.36 7.57
C TYR A 295 6.45 24.69 7.65
N GLU A 296 6.42 25.44 6.54
CA GLU A 296 5.59 26.60 6.31
C GLU A 296 4.37 26.20 5.48
N ASP A 297 3.18 26.74 5.83
CA ASP A 297 1.93 26.57 5.07
C ASP A 297 1.91 27.46 3.80
N GLY A 298 0.78 27.49 3.07
CA GLY A 298 0.64 28.28 1.84
C GLY A 298 0.69 29.78 2.04
N ASN A 299 0.44 30.28 3.26
CA ASN A 299 0.60 31.69 3.62
C ASN A 299 2.02 32.05 4.04
N GLY A 300 2.91 31.08 4.23
CA GLY A 300 4.27 31.25 4.74
C GLY A 300 4.34 31.29 6.26
N ASP A 301 3.27 30.90 6.96
CA ASP A 301 3.26 30.76 8.41
C ASP A 301 3.85 29.41 8.83
N THR A 302 4.70 29.39 9.88
CA THR A 302 5.30 28.15 10.36
C THR A 302 4.28 27.30 11.13
N ALA A 303 3.97 26.10 10.60
CA ALA A 303 3.19 25.08 11.28
C ALA A 303 4.03 24.42 12.38
N ARG A 304 3.86 24.87 13.62
CA ARG A 304 4.71 24.47 14.76
C ARG A 304 4.54 23.00 15.12
N PHE A 305 5.65 22.35 15.48
CA PHE A 305 5.71 20.95 15.93
C PHE A 305 5.39 19.93 14.80
N THR A 306 5.77 20.25 13.59
CA THR A 306 5.57 19.40 12.40
C THR A 306 6.86 18.78 11.89
N ALA A 307 7.99 19.12 12.46
CA ALA A 307 9.31 18.60 12.06
C ALA A 307 9.33 17.06 12.04
N PRO A 308 9.78 16.42 10.95
CA PRO A 308 9.83 14.96 10.84
C PRO A 308 10.87 14.35 11.79
N GLY A 309 10.58 13.14 12.29
CA GLY A 309 11.48 12.36 13.14
C GLY A 309 11.46 10.87 12.77
N LEU A 310 11.35 10.56 11.45
CA LEU A 310 11.08 9.21 10.95
C LEU A 310 12.36 8.39 10.79
N ILE A 311 12.31 7.16 11.31
CA ILE A 311 13.26 6.09 11.02
C ILE A 311 12.48 4.86 10.61
N SER A 312 12.88 4.21 9.52
CA SER A 312 12.32 2.92 9.11
C SER A 312 13.40 1.93 8.74
N GLY A 313 13.13 0.65 8.94
CA GLY A 313 14.06 -0.43 8.63
C GLY A 313 13.32 -1.74 8.34
N LEU A 314 13.88 -2.52 7.41
CA LEU A 314 13.38 -3.84 7.04
C LEU A 314 14.56 -4.81 6.92
N VAL A 315 14.40 -5.98 7.52
CA VAL A 315 15.26 -7.15 7.25
C VAL A 315 14.36 -8.28 6.79
N LYS A 316 14.70 -8.88 5.65
CA LYS A 316 13.95 -10.00 5.08
C LYS A 316 14.92 -11.09 4.64
N VAL A 317 14.63 -12.34 4.97
CA VAL A 317 15.34 -13.51 4.50
C VAL A 317 14.34 -14.51 3.95
N ALA A 318 14.68 -15.14 2.83
CA ALA A 318 13.83 -16.15 2.23
C ALA A 318 14.64 -17.32 1.71
N TYR A 319 13.98 -18.47 1.60
CA TYR A 319 14.49 -19.64 0.91
C TYR A 319 13.41 -20.19 -0.01
N GLU A 320 13.73 -20.36 -1.27
CA GLU A 320 12.84 -20.89 -2.28
C GLU A 320 13.42 -22.13 -2.96
N ASP A 321 12.59 -23.16 -3.03
CA ASP A 321 12.88 -24.42 -3.74
C ASP A 321 11.66 -24.83 -4.56
N ALA A 322 11.88 -25.22 -5.81
CA ALA A 322 10.81 -25.57 -6.75
C ALA A 322 9.86 -26.69 -6.27
N GLY A 323 10.32 -27.58 -5.39
CA GLY A 323 9.52 -28.67 -4.82
C GLY A 323 8.90 -28.34 -3.46
N ALA A 324 9.65 -27.62 -2.62
CA ALA A 324 9.27 -27.30 -1.24
C ALA A 324 8.44 -26.00 -1.14
N GLY A 325 8.58 -25.07 -2.08
CA GLY A 325 7.97 -23.74 -2.03
C GLY A 325 8.89 -22.68 -1.46
N ARG A 326 8.33 -21.52 -1.11
CA ARG A 326 9.03 -20.36 -0.54
C ARG A 326 8.76 -20.25 0.95
N PHE A 327 9.81 -20.07 1.73
CA PHE A 327 9.82 -19.74 3.16
C PHE A 327 10.41 -18.34 3.29
N GLU A 328 9.75 -17.48 4.05
CA GLU A 328 10.18 -16.10 4.22
C GLU A 328 10.00 -15.66 5.67
N LEU A 329 10.97 -14.92 6.20
CA LEU A 329 10.90 -14.26 7.50
C LEU A 329 11.26 -12.79 7.29
N SER A 330 10.36 -11.90 7.70
CA SER A 330 10.56 -10.46 7.68
C SER A 330 10.43 -9.86 9.06
N HIS A 331 11.19 -8.78 9.29
CA HIS A 331 11.04 -7.90 10.45
C HIS A 331 11.16 -6.45 10.00
N GLU A 332 10.11 -5.69 10.26
CA GLU A 332 10.00 -4.27 9.93
C GLU A 332 9.84 -3.44 11.19
N VAL A 333 10.48 -2.27 11.23
CA VAL A 333 10.31 -1.27 12.28
C VAL A 333 10.15 0.09 11.63
N VAL A 334 9.10 0.82 12.01
CA VAL A 334 8.91 2.23 11.65
C VAL A 334 8.68 3.01 12.93
N ASN A 335 9.43 4.09 13.14
CA ASN A 335 9.36 4.93 14.32
C ASN A 335 9.33 6.41 13.92
N ASP A 336 8.45 7.18 14.56
CA ASP A 336 8.44 8.65 14.53
C ASP A 336 8.52 9.15 15.97
N ASP A 337 9.62 9.83 16.35
CA ASP A 337 9.86 10.38 17.70
C ASP A 337 10.14 11.87 17.59
N ALA A 338 9.10 12.71 17.81
CA ALA A 338 9.23 14.16 17.77
C ALA A 338 8.20 14.86 18.65
N ALA A 339 8.42 16.16 18.90
CA ALA A 339 7.40 17.03 19.46
C ALA A 339 6.29 17.26 18.45
N ARG A 340 5.04 17.14 18.89
CA ARG A 340 3.84 17.35 18.07
C ARG A 340 2.91 18.34 18.76
N PRO A 341 1.94 18.97 18.07
CA PRO A 341 0.86 19.66 18.77
C PRO A 341 0.29 18.77 19.87
N TYR A 342 -0.29 19.34 20.90
CA TYR A 342 -0.77 18.55 22.05
C TYR A 342 -1.72 17.40 21.62
N ARG A 343 -2.50 17.62 20.56
CA ARG A 343 -3.19 16.59 19.79
C ARG A 343 -2.64 16.64 18.38
N ALA A 344 -2.02 15.57 17.94
CA ALA A 344 -1.15 15.59 16.76
C ALA A 344 -1.87 15.85 15.42
N ASN A 345 -3.19 15.75 15.36
CA ASN A 345 -3.98 15.93 14.15
C ASN A 345 -4.60 17.32 13.96
N PHE A 346 -4.35 18.27 14.87
CA PHE A 346 -4.75 19.68 14.71
C PHE A 346 -3.85 20.63 15.48
N ALA A 347 -3.78 21.89 15.07
CA ALA A 347 -2.83 22.88 15.62
C ALA A 347 -3.24 23.41 16.99
N GLY A 348 -4.55 23.56 17.26
CA GLY A 348 -5.03 24.14 18.52
C GLY A 348 -6.53 23.99 18.74
N LEU A 349 -6.96 24.28 19.95
CA LEU A 349 -8.37 24.30 20.37
C LEU A 349 -8.64 25.59 21.18
N ASP A 350 -9.58 26.40 20.70
CA ASP A 350 -10.01 27.59 21.39
C ASP A 350 -11.02 27.24 22.50
N GLY A 351 -10.67 27.59 23.74
CA GLY A 351 -11.50 27.25 24.88
C GLY A 351 -11.16 25.88 25.50
N GLY A 352 -12.04 25.39 26.37
CA GLY A 352 -11.85 24.13 27.06
C GLY A 352 -10.78 24.17 28.17
N ARG A 353 -10.29 22.99 28.57
CA ARG A 353 -9.25 22.87 29.61
C ARG A 353 -7.90 23.31 29.02
N PRO A 354 -7.18 24.25 29.69
CA PRO A 354 -5.82 24.60 29.26
C PRO A 354 -4.92 23.36 29.20
N VAL A 355 -4.23 23.19 28.05
CA VAL A 355 -3.25 22.13 27.82
C VAL A 355 -1.93 22.73 27.32
N PRO A 356 -0.79 22.02 27.45
CA PRO A 356 0.46 22.48 26.85
C PRO A 356 0.31 22.66 25.30
N ASP A 357 1.12 23.54 24.71
CA ASP A 357 1.14 23.72 23.24
C ASP A 357 1.52 22.43 22.50
N SER A 358 2.39 21.63 23.13
CA SER A 358 2.92 20.41 22.54
C SER A 358 3.20 19.33 23.58
N ARG A 359 3.32 18.11 23.12
CA ARG A 359 3.94 16.99 23.83
C ARG A 359 4.80 16.16 22.87
N VAL A 360 5.70 15.37 23.40
CA VAL A 360 6.48 14.45 22.58
C VAL A 360 5.64 13.20 22.31
N TYR A 361 5.60 12.80 21.06
CA TYR A 361 5.05 11.53 20.60
C TYR A 361 6.21 10.65 20.12
N ASP A 362 6.28 9.43 20.62
CA ASP A 362 7.22 8.38 20.18
C ASP A 362 6.36 7.20 19.72
N LEU A 363 6.02 7.19 18.45
CA LEU A 363 5.19 6.16 17.83
C LEU A 363 6.07 5.14 17.13
N THR A 364 6.03 3.90 17.59
CA THR A 364 6.80 2.80 17.00
C THR A 364 5.88 1.67 16.57
N ARG A 365 5.92 1.28 15.30
CA ARG A 365 5.30 0.06 14.78
C ARG A 365 6.36 -0.99 14.48
N ARG A 366 6.13 -2.21 14.94
CA ARG A 366 6.97 -3.39 14.71
C ARG A 366 6.12 -4.48 14.06
N ASN A 367 6.64 -5.12 13.04
CA ASN A 367 5.95 -6.19 12.33
C ASN A 367 6.92 -7.34 12.06
N THR A 368 6.64 -8.52 12.59
CA THR A 368 7.44 -9.73 12.37
C THR A 368 6.56 -10.79 11.74
N VAL A 369 6.94 -11.26 10.55
CA VAL A 369 6.11 -12.18 9.76
C VAL A 369 6.93 -13.34 9.27
N PHE A 370 6.40 -14.56 9.49
CA PHE A 370 6.84 -15.74 8.80
C PHE A 370 5.79 -16.16 7.79
N ASN A 371 6.20 -16.27 6.52
CA ASN A 371 5.38 -16.75 5.42
C ASN A 371 5.95 -18.05 4.85
N TYR A 372 5.06 -19.00 4.63
CA TYR A 372 5.31 -20.16 3.80
C TYR A 372 4.27 -20.21 2.69
N GLN A 373 4.71 -20.39 1.46
CA GLN A 373 3.81 -20.54 0.32
C GLN A 373 4.36 -21.57 -0.65
N ARG A 374 3.49 -22.46 -1.09
CA ARG A 374 3.74 -23.34 -2.22
C ARG A 374 2.53 -23.27 -3.15
N ASP A 375 2.69 -22.59 -4.26
CA ASP A 375 1.66 -22.54 -5.31
C ASP A 375 2.27 -22.99 -6.63
N THR A 376 1.75 -24.08 -7.17
CA THR A 376 2.20 -24.64 -8.43
C THR A 376 1.33 -24.19 -9.61
N GLY A 377 0.33 -23.33 -9.37
CA GLY A 377 -0.68 -22.90 -10.35
C GLY A 377 -1.60 -24.03 -10.82
N GLN A 378 -1.52 -25.22 -10.21
CA GLN A 378 -2.31 -26.38 -10.59
C GLN A 378 -2.49 -27.37 -9.44
N GLY A 379 -3.44 -28.32 -9.62
CA GLY A 379 -3.71 -29.36 -8.62
C GLY A 379 -4.47 -28.84 -7.41
N TYR A 380 -4.68 -29.73 -6.43
CA TYR A 380 -5.56 -29.46 -5.28
C TYR A 380 -4.82 -29.02 -4.03
N TRP A 381 -3.49 -29.08 -4.03
CA TRP A 381 -2.68 -28.87 -2.82
C TRP A 381 -1.62 -27.80 -3.04
N ASN A 382 -1.97 -26.57 -2.71
CA ASN A 382 -1.12 -25.40 -2.76
C ASN A 382 -1.27 -24.64 -1.44
N PRO A 383 -0.60 -25.11 -0.37
CA PRO A 383 -0.73 -24.55 0.98
C PRO A 383 0.01 -23.23 1.12
N ALA A 384 -0.53 -22.37 1.95
CA ALA A 384 0.13 -21.17 2.46
C ALA A 384 -0.10 -21.04 3.96
N VAL A 385 0.93 -20.58 4.67
CA VAL A 385 0.91 -20.32 6.11
C VAL A 385 1.51 -18.95 6.36
N THR A 386 0.80 -18.13 7.14
CA THR A 386 1.31 -16.87 7.68
C THR A 386 1.24 -16.95 9.19
N LEU A 387 2.36 -16.66 9.87
CA LEU A 387 2.42 -16.47 11.32
C LEU A 387 3.00 -15.08 11.55
N ALA A 388 2.34 -14.27 12.36
CA ALA A 388 2.74 -12.89 12.53
C ALA A 388 2.56 -12.38 13.95
N HIS A 389 3.42 -11.43 14.31
CA HIS A 389 3.32 -10.59 15.48
C HIS A 389 3.47 -9.14 15.03
N ASN A 390 2.45 -8.34 15.30
CA ASN A 390 2.42 -6.91 15.06
C ASN A 390 2.25 -6.20 16.40
N GLU A 391 3.01 -5.12 16.61
CA GLU A 391 2.92 -4.25 17.78
C GLU A 391 3.01 -2.79 17.34
N THR A 392 2.12 -1.95 17.82
CA THR A 392 2.24 -0.49 17.72
C THR A 392 2.22 0.10 19.12
N GLU A 393 3.31 0.77 19.50
CA GLU A 393 3.52 1.42 20.78
C GLU A 393 3.58 2.93 20.59
N LEU A 394 2.78 3.65 21.33
CA LEU A 394 2.81 5.12 21.41
C LEU A 394 3.14 5.55 22.82
N ASP A 395 4.28 6.19 23.01
CA ASP A 395 4.60 6.93 24.21
C ASP A 395 4.31 8.42 24.02
N THR A 396 3.47 9.01 24.88
CA THR A 396 3.34 10.46 24.94
C THR A 396 3.99 11.00 26.22
N ARG A 397 4.83 12.02 26.05
CA ARG A 397 5.58 12.64 27.15
C ARG A 397 5.21 14.11 27.26
N GLU A 398 4.60 14.51 28.38
CA GLU A 398 4.15 15.88 28.58
C GLU A 398 4.60 16.46 29.92
N VAL A 399 4.55 17.79 30.00
CA VAL A 399 4.70 18.54 31.25
C VAL A 399 3.38 19.26 31.53
N PRO A 400 2.55 18.78 32.50
CA PRO A 400 1.25 19.39 32.78
C PRO A 400 1.40 20.83 33.22
N LEU A 401 0.53 21.73 32.74
CA LEU A 401 0.54 23.14 33.13
C LEU A 401 0.34 23.36 34.67
N SER A 402 -0.42 22.42 35.30
CA SER A 402 -0.66 22.43 36.75
C SER A 402 0.53 21.94 37.56
N ALA A 403 1.51 21.29 36.94
CA ALA A 403 2.67 20.69 37.58
C ALA A 403 3.93 20.82 36.70
N PRO A 404 4.46 22.05 36.51
CA PRO A 404 5.51 22.31 35.51
C PRO A 404 6.85 21.63 35.82
N ASP A 405 7.05 21.12 37.02
CA ASP A 405 8.23 20.36 37.43
C ASP A 405 8.03 18.84 37.29
N THR A 406 6.86 18.40 36.85
CA THR A 406 6.51 16.98 36.71
C THR A 406 6.50 16.60 35.24
N ARG A 407 7.11 15.47 34.93
CA ARG A 407 7.00 14.85 33.59
C ARG A 407 6.09 13.63 33.71
N VAL A 408 5.05 13.57 32.87
CA VAL A 408 4.11 12.45 32.81
C VAL A 408 4.36 11.70 31.48
N VAL A 409 4.30 10.39 31.56
CA VAL A 409 4.39 9.49 30.40
C VAL A 409 3.13 8.63 30.38
N TYR A 410 2.47 8.61 29.25
CA TYR A 410 1.38 7.70 28.95
C TYR A 410 1.83 6.79 27.81
N THR A 411 1.59 5.50 27.94
CA THR A 411 1.91 4.50 26.92
C THR A 411 0.64 3.79 26.47
N GLY A 412 0.36 3.84 25.16
CA GLY A 412 -0.66 3.05 24.53
C GLY A 412 -0.04 1.98 23.64
N ILE A 413 -0.44 0.73 23.81
CA ILE A 413 0.06 -0.38 23.02
C ILE A 413 -1.13 -1.04 22.32
N THR A 414 -0.97 -1.39 21.05
CA THR A 414 -1.82 -2.35 20.36
C THR A 414 -0.96 -3.50 19.90
N GLU A 415 -1.41 -4.71 20.15
CA GLU A 415 -0.70 -5.93 19.77
C GLU A 415 -1.64 -6.87 19.02
N SER A 416 -1.10 -7.59 18.03
CA SER A 416 -1.79 -8.67 17.32
C SER A 416 -0.84 -9.83 17.11
N VAL A 417 -1.21 -10.99 17.65
CA VAL A 417 -0.59 -12.28 17.27
C VAL A 417 -1.55 -13.00 16.35
N SER A 418 -1.14 -13.29 15.13
CA SER A 418 -2.04 -13.88 14.15
C SER A 418 -1.43 -15.06 13.40
N ALA A 419 -2.31 -15.98 12.99
CA ALA A 419 -1.97 -17.17 12.22
C ALA A 419 -3.03 -17.39 11.12
N THR A 420 -2.60 -17.56 9.88
CA THR A 420 -3.45 -17.96 8.77
C THR A 420 -2.91 -19.23 8.13
N LEU A 421 -3.77 -20.22 7.99
CA LEU A 421 -3.48 -21.46 7.27
C LEU A 421 -4.50 -21.61 6.15
N LYS A 422 -4.06 -21.56 4.90
CA LYS A 422 -4.93 -21.67 3.73
C LYS A 422 -4.37 -22.61 2.69
N ASN A 423 -5.26 -23.10 1.83
CA ASN A 423 -4.91 -23.89 0.66
C ASN A 423 -5.69 -23.40 -0.56
N VAL A 424 -5.04 -23.35 -1.70
CA VAL A 424 -5.68 -23.08 -2.99
C VAL A 424 -5.78 -24.38 -3.78
N ALA A 425 -7.00 -24.80 -4.09
CA ALA A 425 -7.27 -25.93 -4.95
C ALA A 425 -7.63 -25.44 -6.36
N HIS A 426 -6.74 -25.66 -7.32
CA HIS A 426 -7.00 -25.40 -8.72
C HIS A 426 -7.78 -26.55 -9.32
N THR A 427 -9.05 -26.34 -9.61
CA THR A 427 -9.93 -27.32 -10.22
C THR A 427 -10.26 -26.90 -11.67
N ARG A 428 -10.86 -27.78 -12.43
CA ARG A 428 -11.34 -27.44 -13.79
C ARG A 428 -12.52 -26.45 -13.80
N PHE A 429 -13.15 -26.20 -12.65
CA PHE A 429 -14.35 -25.36 -12.56
C PHE A 429 -14.10 -24.05 -11.81
N ALA A 430 -13.16 -24.05 -10.87
CA ALA A 430 -12.89 -22.91 -10.00
C ALA A 430 -11.51 -23.02 -9.34
N ASN A 431 -10.94 -21.89 -8.97
CA ASN A 431 -9.95 -21.78 -7.93
C ASN A 431 -10.67 -21.68 -6.59
N ILE A 432 -10.41 -22.62 -5.69
CA ILE A 432 -11.08 -22.69 -4.39
C ILE A 432 -10.03 -22.43 -3.32
N THR A 433 -10.13 -21.29 -2.64
CA THR A 433 -9.33 -21.00 -1.46
C THR A 433 -10.14 -21.36 -0.22
N PHE A 434 -9.55 -22.15 0.68
CA PHE A 434 -10.18 -22.47 1.95
C PHE A 434 -9.12 -22.51 3.04
N GLY A 435 -9.53 -22.23 4.26
CA GLY A 435 -8.58 -22.19 5.36
C GLY A 435 -9.20 -21.83 6.69
N LEU A 436 -8.31 -21.60 7.64
CA LEU A 436 -8.62 -21.07 8.95
C LEU A 436 -7.66 -19.92 9.27
N ASP A 437 -8.14 -18.98 10.04
CA ASP A 437 -7.33 -17.94 10.64
C ASP A 437 -7.63 -17.80 12.14
N HIS A 438 -6.67 -17.25 12.85
CA HIS A 438 -6.76 -16.98 14.26
C HIS A 438 -6.02 -15.67 14.54
N TYR A 439 -6.57 -14.84 15.41
CA TYR A 439 -5.86 -13.72 15.99
C TYR A 439 -6.15 -13.55 17.47
N ASP A 440 -5.19 -12.96 18.18
CA ASP A 440 -5.28 -12.49 19.54
C ASP A 440 -4.83 -11.02 19.51
N ASP A 441 -5.81 -10.10 19.56
CA ASP A 441 -5.62 -8.65 19.49
C ASP A 441 -5.81 -8.06 20.89
N SER A 442 -4.95 -7.12 21.29
CA SER A 442 -5.12 -6.34 22.52
C SER A 442 -4.91 -4.85 22.31
N ALA A 443 -5.59 -4.05 23.12
CA ALA A 443 -5.41 -2.62 23.26
C ALA A 443 -5.12 -2.32 24.74
N ILE A 444 -3.96 -1.74 25.03
CA ILE A 444 -3.46 -1.55 26.39
C ILE A 444 -3.15 -0.08 26.61
N PHE A 445 -3.55 0.45 27.77
CA PHE A 445 -3.17 1.79 28.24
C PHE A 445 -2.45 1.70 29.58
N ARG A 446 -1.32 2.40 29.68
CA ARG A 446 -0.47 2.49 30.86
C ARG A 446 -0.25 3.93 31.29
N GLU A 447 -0.46 4.17 32.56
CA GLU A 447 -0.11 5.42 33.23
C GLU A 447 0.73 5.10 34.46
N ALA A 448 1.84 5.82 34.67
CA ALA A 448 2.73 5.57 35.80
C ALA A 448 2.01 5.72 37.15
N GLY A 449 1.97 4.64 37.94
CA GLY A 449 1.32 4.61 39.26
C GLY A 449 -0.13 4.15 39.26
N SER A 450 -0.71 3.86 38.09
CA SER A 450 -2.04 3.26 37.92
C SER A 450 -1.91 1.78 37.49
N ALA A 451 -2.99 1.01 37.60
CA ALA A 451 -3.05 -0.31 36.98
C ALA A 451 -3.19 -0.14 35.47
N ASP A 452 -2.61 -1.07 34.70
CA ASP A 452 -2.80 -1.14 33.26
C ASP A 452 -4.28 -1.40 32.96
N LEU A 453 -4.79 -0.74 31.93
CA LEU A 453 -6.11 -1.03 31.37
C LEU A 453 -5.91 -1.79 30.06
N GLU A 454 -6.67 -2.86 29.88
CA GLU A 454 -6.56 -3.72 28.69
C GLU A 454 -7.93 -4.16 28.23
N GLU A 455 -8.16 -4.09 26.93
CA GLU A 455 -9.18 -4.86 26.24
C GLU A 455 -8.51 -5.86 25.29
N ALA A 456 -9.10 -7.05 25.18
CA ALA A 456 -8.61 -8.09 24.28
C ALA A 456 -9.73 -8.73 23.45
N ALA A 457 -9.41 -9.14 22.24
CA ALA A 457 -10.32 -9.87 21.36
C ALA A 457 -9.58 -11.04 20.71
N ARG A 458 -10.07 -12.24 20.95
CA ARG A 458 -9.54 -13.46 20.34
C ARG A 458 -10.57 -14.00 19.35
N ASN A 459 -10.17 -14.26 18.11
CA ASN A 459 -11.05 -14.79 17.08
C ASN A 459 -10.46 -16.03 16.41
N THR A 460 -11.31 -16.98 16.07
CA THR A 460 -10.96 -18.13 15.22
C THR A 460 -11.99 -18.24 14.11
N GLY A 461 -11.53 -18.13 12.85
CA GLY A 461 -12.36 -18.17 11.67
C GLY A 461 -12.06 -19.34 10.75
N VAL A 462 -13.08 -19.84 10.07
CA VAL A 462 -12.94 -20.76 8.94
C VAL A 462 -13.59 -20.14 7.71
N PHE A 463 -12.97 -20.30 6.55
CA PHE A 463 -13.45 -19.64 5.34
C PHE A 463 -13.30 -20.51 4.09
N VAL A 464 -14.13 -20.20 3.10
CA VAL A 464 -14.04 -20.73 1.74
C VAL A 464 -14.38 -19.64 0.74
N GLN A 465 -13.57 -19.52 -0.32
CA GLN A 465 -13.76 -18.58 -1.42
C GLN A 465 -13.62 -19.31 -2.76
N PHE A 466 -14.60 -19.13 -3.62
CA PHE A 466 -14.61 -19.66 -4.98
C PHE A 466 -14.35 -18.53 -5.97
N ARG A 467 -13.51 -18.79 -6.98
CA ARG A 467 -13.26 -17.91 -8.12
C ARG A 467 -13.39 -18.73 -9.40
N GLN A 468 -14.32 -18.32 -10.27
CA GLN A 468 -14.73 -19.07 -11.45
C GLN A 468 -14.84 -18.16 -12.67
N ASP A 469 -14.39 -18.69 -13.82
CA ASP A 469 -14.67 -18.11 -15.11
C ASP A 469 -15.74 -18.96 -15.80
N LEU A 470 -16.90 -18.34 -16.03
CA LEU A 470 -18.07 -19.01 -16.64
C LEU A 470 -18.29 -18.48 -18.06
N TRP A 471 -18.42 -19.42 -19.02
CA TRP A 471 -18.75 -19.12 -20.44
C TRP A 471 -17.83 -18.10 -21.10
N GLU A 472 -16.57 -17.96 -20.64
CA GLU A 472 -15.59 -16.99 -21.15
C GLU A 472 -16.03 -15.52 -21.04
N ARG A 473 -17.13 -15.24 -20.36
CA ARG A 473 -17.74 -13.91 -20.25
C ARG A 473 -18.17 -13.49 -18.86
N LEU A 474 -18.23 -14.39 -17.92
CA LEU A 474 -18.64 -14.09 -16.56
C LEU A 474 -17.61 -14.61 -15.58
N GLU A 475 -16.95 -13.69 -14.91
CA GLU A 475 -16.09 -13.97 -13.77
C GLU A 475 -16.93 -13.87 -12.49
N LEU A 476 -16.86 -14.89 -11.64
CA LEU A 476 -17.57 -14.92 -10.35
C LEU A 476 -16.59 -15.18 -9.22
N SER A 477 -16.71 -14.39 -8.17
CA SER A 477 -16.05 -14.60 -6.88
C SER A 477 -17.10 -14.61 -5.79
N TYR A 478 -17.19 -15.70 -5.03
CA TYR A 478 -18.16 -15.80 -3.93
C TYR A 478 -17.63 -16.71 -2.82
N GLY A 479 -18.00 -16.41 -1.60
CA GLY A 479 -17.50 -17.14 -0.46
C GLY A 479 -18.26 -16.84 0.82
N ALA A 480 -17.86 -17.55 1.86
CA ALA A 480 -18.36 -17.34 3.21
C ALA A 480 -17.29 -17.66 4.24
N ARG A 481 -17.44 -17.06 5.43
CA ARG A 481 -16.65 -17.36 6.60
C ARG A 481 -17.54 -17.46 7.83
N TYR A 482 -17.12 -18.25 8.79
CA TYR A 482 -17.68 -18.34 10.13
C TYR A 482 -16.59 -17.99 11.12
N ASP A 483 -16.92 -17.13 12.05
CA ASP A 483 -16.03 -16.61 13.07
C ASP A 483 -16.62 -16.83 14.45
N ASP A 484 -15.77 -17.22 15.40
CA ASP A 484 -16.03 -17.38 16.83
C ASP A 484 -15.08 -16.46 17.58
N GLN A 485 -15.60 -15.48 18.32
CA GLN A 485 -14.83 -14.45 19.01
C GLN A 485 -15.14 -14.43 20.50
N THR A 486 -14.10 -14.33 21.31
CA THR A 486 -14.18 -13.95 22.73
C THR A 486 -13.60 -12.54 22.88
N PHE A 487 -14.40 -11.61 23.38
CA PHE A 487 -13.97 -10.28 23.80
C PHE A 487 -13.81 -10.23 25.32
N THR A 488 -12.80 -9.52 25.82
CA THR A 488 -12.54 -9.28 27.24
C THR A 488 -12.43 -7.78 27.49
N GLY A 489 -13.25 -7.26 28.41
CA GLY A 489 -13.27 -5.85 28.83
C GLY A 489 -12.24 -5.51 29.91
N THR A 490 -12.06 -4.21 30.17
CA THR A 490 -11.15 -3.72 31.23
C THR A 490 -11.55 -4.12 32.65
N ASP A 491 -12.77 -4.63 32.82
CA ASP A 491 -13.35 -5.13 34.09
C ASP A 491 -13.30 -6.68 34.18
N ASP A 492 -12.56 -7.33 33.30
CA ASP A 492 -12.48 -8.79 33.14
C ASP A 492 -13.83 -9.44 32.72
N SER A 493 -14.81 -8.66 32.24
CA SER A 493 -16.03 -9.22 31.64
C SER A 493 -15.72 -9.92 30.30
N HIS A 494 -16.44 -11.00 30.00
CA HIS A 494 -16.26 -11.75 28.76
C HIS A 494 -17.55 -11.76 27.94
N HIS A 495 -17.41 -11.57 26.64
CA HIS A 495 -18.48 -11.72 25.66
C HIS A 495 -18.02 -12.73 24.60
N ASP A 496 -18.80 -13.80 24.46
CA ASP A 496 -18.57 -14.82 23.43
C ASP A 496 -19.60 -14.63 22.32
N ASP A 497 -19.14 -14.32 21.13
CA ASP A 497 -19.96 -14.02 19.97
C ASP A 497 -19.56 -14.88 18.78
N GLU A 498 -20.53 -15.25 17.95
CA GLU A 498 -20.29 -15.98 16.71
C GLU A 498 -21.05 -15.34 15.54
N GLY A 499 -20.47 -15.45 14.34
CA GLY A 499 -21.12 -14.87 13.18
C GLY A 499 -20.67 -15.45 11.85
N VAL A 500 -21.51 -15.19 10.85
CA VAL A 500 -21.24 -15.57 9.46
C VAL A 500 -21.12 -14.31 8.63
N SER A 501 -20.08 -14.27 7.81
CA SER A 501 -19.95 -13.29 6.74
C SER A 501 -20.03 -13.98 5.38
N SER A 502 -20.56 -13.27 4.37
CA SER A 502 -20.69 -13.79 3.02
C SER A 502 -20.44 -12.71 1.98
N ASN A 503 -19.94 -13.12 0.81
CA ASN A 503 -19.67 -12.23 -0.30
C ASN A 503 -20.04 -12.84 -1.64
N VAL A 504 -20.41 -12.00 -2.57
CA VAL A 504 -20.51 -12.33 -3.99
C VAL A 504 -20.10 -11.11 -4.83
N PHE A 505 -19.28 -11.36 -5.82
CA PHE A 505 -18.90 -10.38 -6.84
C PHE A 505 -18.92 -11.04 -8.21
N GLY A 506 -19.41 -10.34 -9.22
CA GLY A 506 -19.38 -10.81 -10.60
C GLY A 506 -18.99 -9.70 -11.55
N GLU A 507 -18.23 -10.07 -12.57
CA GLU A 507 -17.91 -9.22 -13.72
C GLU A 507 -18.34 -9.91 -15.02
N PHE A 508 -19.16 -9.22 -15.80
CA PHE A 508 -19.70 -9.71 -17.06
C PHE A 508 -19.11 -8.94 -18.23
N HIS A 509 -18.35 -9.63 -19.09
CA HIS A 509 -17.77 -9.11 -20.31
C HIS A 509 -18.83 -9.06 -21.41
N VAL A 510 -19.43 -7.89 -21.63
CA VAL A 510 -20.42 -7.66 -22.70
C VAL A 510 -19.77 -7.89 -24.07
N ASN A 511 -18.54 -7.40 -24.23
CA ASN A 511 -17.65 -7.62 -25.37
C ASN A 511 -16.19 -7.31 -24.96
N ASP A 512 -15.25 -7.39 -25.89
CA ASP A 512 -13.81 -7.17 -25.66
C ASP A 512 -13.46 -5.75 -25.13
N HIS A 513 -14.43 -4.85 -25.05
CA HIS A 513 -14.20 -3.45 -24.67
C HIS A 513 -15.03 -3.00 -23.47
N LEU A 514 -16.11 -3.68 -23.13
CA LEU A 514 -17.05 -3.29 -22.11
C LEU A 514 -17.31 -4.44 -21.16
N SER A 515 -17.08 -4.21 -19.87
CA SER A 515 -17.46 -5.07 -18.76
C SER A 515 -18.43 -4.36 -17.81
N LEU A 516 -19.31 -5.14 -17.19
CA LEU A 516 -20.21 -4.70 -16.13
C LEU A 516 -19.89 -5.51 -14.88
N ASN A 517 -19.82 -4.88 -13.72
CA ASN A 517 -19.59 -5.57 -12.46
C ASN A 517 -20.67 -5.25 -11.43
N ALA A 518 -20.86 -6.16 -10.49
CA ALA A 518 -21.70 -5.97 -9.31
C ALA A 518 -21.22 -6.85 -8.15
N GLY A 519 -21.35 -6.33 -6.93
CA GLY A 519 -20.94 -7.05 -5.73
C GLY A 519 -21.80 -6.74 -4.51
N TYR A 520 -21.84 -7.71 -3.58
CA TYR A 520 -22.50 -7.59 -2.29
C TYR A 520 -21.71 -8.35 -1.24
N THR A 521 -21.59 -7.75 -0.03
CA THR A 521 -21.13 -8.46 1.17
C THR A 521 -22.05 -8.19 2.35
N ASP A 522 -22.18 -9.19 3.20
CA ASP A 522 -22.67 -9.11 4.58
C ASP A 522 -21.50 -9.53 5.47
N VAL A 523 -21.00 -8.62 6.29
CA VAL A 523 -19.82 -8.81 7.13
C VAL A 523 -20.19 -8.71 8.59
N TRP A 524 -19.83 -9.74 9.34
CA TRP A 524 -19.83 -9.74 10.80
C TRP A 524 -18.39 -9.52 11.30
N ALA A 525 -18.18 -8.61 12.25
CA ALA A 525 -16.85 -8.26 12.74
C ALA A 525 -16.65 -8.55 14.25
N GLY A 526 -17.67 -9.08 14.93
CA GLY A 526 -17.61 -9.26 16.38
C GLY A 526 -17.67 -7.96 17.17
N THR A 527 -17.39 -8.05 18.46
CA THR A 527 -17.29 -6.90 19.36
C THR A 527 -15.93 -6.22 19.14
N ALA A 528 -15.95 -4.93 18.76
CA ALA A 528 -14.74 -4.17 18.45
C ALA A 528 -14.00 -3.71 19.72
N LEU A 529 -12.67 -3.78 19.71
CA LEU A 529 -11.83 -3.11 20.72
C LEU A 529 -12.02 -1.60 20.66
N ALA A 530 -11.87 -0.93 21.80
CA ALA A 530 -11.68 0.51 21.85
C ALA A 530 -10.23 0.89 21.50
N GLU A 531 -10.01 2.16 21.26
CA GLU A 531 -8.66 2.70 21.17
C GLU A 531 -7.96 2.68 22.52
N ASN A 532 -6.67 2.41 22.51
CA ASN A 532 -5.88 2.26 23.73
C ASN A 532 -5.92 3.47 24.66
N TYR A 533 -5.84 4.71 24.16
CA TYR A 533 -5.78 5.94 24.99
C TYR A 533 -7.10 6.39 25.60
N ILE A 534 -8.22 5.78 25.21
CA ILE A 534 -9.54 6.12 25.79
C ILE A 534 -10.06 5.06 26.76
N LEU A 535 -9.30 3.98 26.99
CA LEU A 535 -9.70 2.92 27.91
C LEU A 535 -10.00 3.47 29.29
N ASN A 536 -11.08 2.99 29.91
CA ASN A 536 -11.56 3.46 31.19
C ASN A 536 -11.99 2.27 32.06
N GLY A 537 -11.37 2.11 33.22
CA GLY A 537 -11.68 1.02 34.14
C GLY A 537 -13.07 1.09 34.81
N ALA A 538 -13.84 2.15 34.55
CA ALA A 538 -15.21 2.29 35.06
C ALA A 538 -16.29 1.91 34.02
N TRP A 539 -15.87 1.41 32.86
CA TRP A 539 -16.80 1.01 31.81
C TRP A 539 -17.65 -0.23 32.18
N ASP A 540 -18.90 -0.25 31.68
CA ASP A 540 -19.84 -1.38 31.77
C ASP A 540 -20.10 -1.94 30.36
N TYR A 541 -19.71 -3.16 30.13
CA TYR A 541 -19.75 -3.84 28.82
C TYR A 541 -21.07 -4.58 28.52
N ALA A 542 -22.04 -4.52 29.42
CA ALA A 542 -23.26 -5.35 29.33
C ALA A 542 -24.12 -5.15 28.06
N ASN A 543 -23.98 -4.00 27.39
CA ASN A 543 -24.80 -3.64 26.23
C ASN A 543 -24.00 -3.56 24.92
N LEU A 544 -22.77 -4.04 24.86
CA LEU A 544 -22.02 -4.12 23.60
C LEU A 544 -22.62 -5.19 22.70
N GLU A 545 -22.76 -4.85 21.42
CA GLU A 545 -23.21 -5.74 20.38
C GLU A 545 -22.16 -5.87 19.27
N PRO A 546 -22.11 -7.03 18.57
CA PRO A 546 -21.22 -7.20 17.43
C PRO A 546 -21.48 -6.20 16.31
N VAL A 547 -20.41 -5.69 15.72
CA VAL A 547 -20.47 -4.78 14.56
C VAL A 547 -20.79 -5.58 13.30
N ARG A 548 -21.65 -5.02 12.44
CA ARG A 548 -22.03 -5.62 11.17
C ARG A 548 -22.04 -4.60 10.04
N ALA A 549 -21.65 -5.02 8.84
CA ALA A 549 -21.69 -4.16 7.66
C ALA A 549 -22.30 -4.84 6.45
N HIS A 550 -23.01 -4.04 5.64
CA HIS A 550 -23.52 -4.43 4.33
C HIS A 550 -22.91 -3.54 3.25
N ASN A 551 -22.19 -4.13 2.31
CA ASN A 551 -21.60 -3.41 1.18
C ASN A 551 -22.26 -3.80 -0.13
N ARG A 552 -22.46 -2.81 -1.00
CA ARG A 552 -22.99 -2.98 -2.35
C ARG A 552 -22.15 -2.16 -3.32
N THR A 553 -21.85 -2.75 -4.47
CA THR A 553 -21.18 -2.03 -5.56
C THR A 553 -21.76 -2.47 -6.90
N ALA A 554 -21.81 -1.55 -7.85
CA ALA A 554 -22.10 -1.83 -9.25
C ALA A 554 -21.32 -0.87 -10.14
N GLY A 555 -20.80 -1.36 -11.25
CA GLY A 555 -19.96 -0.52 -12.10
C GLY A 555 -19.85 -1.01 -13.53
N LEU A 556 -19.18 -0.21 -14.33
CA LEU A 556 -18.83 -0.51 -15.71
C LEU A 556 -17.38 -0.11 -15.99
N HIS A 557 -16.73 -0.90 -16.84
CA HIS A 557 -15.38 -0.63 -17.34
C HIS A 557 -15.42 -0.66 -18.88
N LEU A 558 -14.87 0.39 -19.49
CA LEU A 558 -14.71 0.49 -20.94
C LEU A 558 -13.22 0.70 -21.25
N HIS A 559 -12.67 -0.08 -22.18
CA HIS A 559 -11.34 0.16 -22.72
C HIS A 559 -11.31 -0.02 -24.23
N ARG A 560 -10.66 0.90 -24.93
CA ARG A 560 -10.53 0.81 -26.40
C ARG A 560 -9.38 1.66 -26.93
N GLY A 561 -8.38 1.01 -27.54
CA GLY A 561 -7.31 1.71 -28.26
C GLY A 561 -6.49 2.66 -27.38
N GLY A 562 -6.24 2.31 -26.10
CA GLY A 562 -5.57 3.13 -25.11
C GLY A 562 -6.50 4.03 -24.30
N PHE A 563 -7.75 4.24 -24.69
CA PHE A 563 -8.74 4.93 -23.87
C PHE A 563 -9.34 3.96 -22.85
N PHE A 564 -9.54 4.45 -21.64
CA PHE A 564 -10.31 3.76 -20.60
C PHE A 564 -11.34 4.71 -19.98
N ALA A 565 -12.44 4.15 -19.52
CA ALA A 565 -13.44 4.84 -18.73
C ALA A 565 -14.06 3.85 -17.74
N GLU A 566 -14.29 4.31 -16.53
CA GLU A 566 -14.81 3.52 -15.43
C GLU A 566 -15.84 4.34 -14.66
N ALA A 567 -16.88 3.69 -14.19
CA ALA A 567 -17.88 4.28 -13.32
C ALA A 567 -18.36 3.24 -12.33
N ASN A 568 -18.38 3.59 -11.06
CA ASN A 568 -18.87 2.73 -9.99
C ASN A 568 -19.84 3.51 -9.10
N ARG A 569 -20.90 2.85 -8.64
CA ARG A 569 -21.77 3.26 -7.54
C ARG A 569 -21.55 2.30 -6.38
N PHE A 570 -21.45 2.82 -5.16
CA PHE A 570 -21.20 2.00 -3.97
C PHE A 570 -22.05 2.50 -2.78
N ARG A 571 -22.27 1.61 -1.81
CA ARG A 571 -22.81 1.93 -0.49
C ARG A 571 -22.26 0.96 0.53
N THR A 572 -21.85 1.48 1.67
CA THR A 572 -21.42 0.75 2.87
C THR A 572 -22.28 1.22 4.04
N ALA A 573 -23.03 0.31 4.64
CA ALA A 573 -23.82 0.56 5.85
C ALA A 573 -23.23 -0.26 6.99
N ILE A 574 -22.80 0.40 8.08
CA ILE A 574 -22.18 -0.22 9.26
C ILE A 574 -23.11 0.02 10.44
N ALA A 575 -23.55 -1.03 11.10
CA ALA A 575 -24.42 -0.99 12.28
C ALA A 575 -23.65 -1.38 13.54
N ASN A 576 -24.02 -0.78 14.66
CA ASN A 576 -23.44 -1.01 15.99
C ASN A 576 -21.94 -0.68 16.06
N ALA A 577 -21.46 0.27 15.25
CA ALA A 577 -20.06 0.68 15.28
C ALA A 577 -19.73 1.32 16.64
N ARG A 578 -18.72 0.79 17.32
CA ARG A 578 -18.29 1.33 18.61
C ARG A 578 -17.59 2.66 18.40
N VAL A 579 -18.17 3.73 18.94
CA VAL A 579 -17.61 5.09 18.91
C VAL A 579 -17.00 5.45 20.26
N PRO A 580 -16.07 6.42 20.31
CA PRO A 580 -15.45 6.82 21.57
C PRO A 580 -16.45 7.34 22.57
N SER A 581 -16.27 6.94 23.83
CA SER A 581 -17.02 7.48 24.96
C SER A 581 -16.08 7.98 26.04
N TYR A 582 -16.18 9.28 26.34
CA TYR A 582 -15.37 9.91 27.40
C TYR A 582 -16.10 9.98 28.75
N SER A 583 -17.37 9.54 28.80
CA SER A 583 -18.26 9.76 29.95
C SER A 583 -18.49 8.52 30.83
N GLY A 584 -17.71 7.46 30.69
CA GLY A 584 -17.86 6.24 31.49
C GLY A 584 -18.97 5.29 31.01
N ASP A 585 -19.58 5.55 29.84
CA ASP A 585 -20.41 4.62 29.10
C ASP A 585 -19.58 3.97 27.99
N PRO A 586 -19.24 2.68 28.07
CA PRO A 586 -18.39 2.01 27.10
C PRO A 586 -19.14 1.61 25.84
N ALA A 587 -20.44 1.60 25.90
CA ALA A 587 -21.33 1.08 24.85
C ALA A 587 -21.89 2.18 23.94
N ALA A 588 -21.17 3.31 23.80
CA ALA A 588 -21.52 4.28 22.77
C ALA A 588 -21.33 3.62 21.41
N VAL A 589 -22.42 3.40 20.70
CA VAL A 589 -22.47 2.85 19.34
C VAL A 589 -23.18 3.83 18.43
N ALA A 590 -22.85 3.78 17.14
CA ALA A 590 -23.49 4.55 16.10
C ALA A 590 -23.63 3.71 14.84
N ASP A 591 -24.59 4.07 14.01
CA ASP A 591 -24.73 3.52 12.67
C ASP A 591 -24.12 4.51 11.66
N PHE A 592 -23.35 3.98 10.70
CA PHE A 592 -22.76 4.75 9.63
C PHE A 592 -23.29 4.30 8.27
N ASP A 593 -23.65 5.26 7.42
CA ASP A 593 -24.04 5.03 6.03
C ASP A 593 -23.15 5.86 5.12
N ILE A 594 -22.38 5.21 4.29
CA ILE A 594 -21.45 5.86 3.37
C ILE A 594 -21.84 5.44 1.96
N ASP A 595 -22.24 6.37 1.14
CA ASP A 595 -22.61 6.09 -0.23
C ASP A 595 -22.00 7.08 -1.22
N GLY A 596 -21.83 6.68 -2.47
CA GLY A 596 -21.19 7.52 -3.43
C GLY A 596 -21.00 6.87 -4.78
N TYR A 597 -20.33 7.59 -5.64
CA TYR A 597 -19.90 7.10 -6.94
C TYR A 597 -18.50 7.60 -7.28
N ASP A 598 -17.74 6.79 -7.99
CA ASP A 598 -16.46 7.18 -8.57
C ASP A 598 -16.45 6.99 -10.08
N LEU A 599 -15.77 7.90 -10.76
CA LEU A 599 -15.60 7.93 -12.21
C LEU A 599 -14.12 8.08 -12.54
N ALA A 600 -13.65 7.40 -13.56
CA ALA A 600 -12.31 7.60 -14.10
C ALA A 600 -12.37 7.59 -15.63
N VAL A 601 -11.65 8.51 -16.26
CA VAL A 601 -11.43 8.50 -17.70
C VAL A 601 -9.98 8.81 -17.99
N GLY A 602 -9.41 8.17 -18.99
CA GLY A 602 -8.02 8.43 -19.33
C GLY A 602 -7.61 7.85 -20.67
N TYR A 603 -6.37 8.16 -21.00
CA TYR A 603 -5.72 7.67 -22.20
C TYR A 603 -4.29 7.26 -21.88
N MET A 604 -3.96 6.02 -22.21
CA MET A 604 -2.62 5.46 -22.11
C MET A 604 -2.06 5.27 -23.52
N GLY A 605 -0.97 5.94 -23.80
CA GLY A 605 -0.32 5.91 -25.09
C GLY A 605 1.17 5.59 -24.99
N ARG A 606 1.84 5.52 -26.13
CA ARG A 606 3.27 5.19 -26.22
C ARG A 606 4.20 6.17 -25.48
N LEU A 607 3.77 7.40 -25.27
CA LEU A 607 4.59 8.47 -24.67
C LEU A 607 4.18 8.79 -23.23
N GLY A 608 3.17 8.13 -22.70
CA GLY A 608 2.70 8.37 -21.35
C GLY A 608 1.21 8.19 -21.20
N GLU A 609 0.70 8.67 -20.11
CA GLU A 609 -0.69 8.55 -19.68
C GLU A 609 -1.24 9.91 -19.25
N VAL A 610 -2.53 10.09 -19.41
CA VAL A 610 -3.30 11.17 -18.80
C VAL A 610 -4.62 10.60 -18.27
N SER A 611 -5.00 10.98 -17.05
CA SER A 611 -6.26 10.57 -16.43
C SER A 611 -6.93 11.69 -15.66
N VAL A 612 -8.24 11.60 -15.60
CA VAL A 612 -9.10 12.40 -14.72
C VAL A 612 -9.95 11.43 -13.93
N LYS A 613 -9.94 11.56 -12.62
CA LYS A 613 -10.77 10.76 -11.71
C LYS A 613 -11.63 11.71 -10.88
N TYR A 614 -12.83 11.28 -10.58
CA TYR A 614 -13.80 12.03 -9.77
C TYR A 614 -14.46 11.06 -8.80
N ALA A 615 -14.64 11.50 -7.58
CA ALA A 615 -15.44 10.80 -6.57
C ALA A 615 -16.38 11.79 -5.89
N ASN A 616 -17.60 11.35 -5.62
CA ASN A 616 -18.51 11.99 -4.69
C ASN A 616 -18.85 10.97 -3.61
N ILE A 617 -18.62 11.35 -2.36
CA ILE A 617 -18.73 10.46 -1.19
C ILE A 617 -19.52 11.19 -0.12
N ASP A 618 -20.73 10.71 0.13
CA ASP A 618 -21.62 11.20 1.16
C ASP A 618 -21.55 10.25 2.37
N SER A 619 -21.38 10.81 3.55
CA SER A 619 -21.23 10.05 4.81
C SER A 619 -22.20 10.55 5.86
N GLU A 620 -22.94 9.62 6.46
CA GLU A 620 -23.89 9.88 7.53
C GLU A 620 -23.58 9.07 8.77
N LYS A 621 -23.87 9.63 9.94
CA LYS A 621 -23.85 8.96 11.24
C LYS A 621 -25.21 9.11 11.88
N ASP A 622 -25.87 8.01 12.22
CA ASP A 622 -27.23 7.99 12.80
C ASP A 622 -28.27 8.76 11.96
N GLY A 623 -28.01 8.95 10.65
CA GLY A 623 -28.87 9.65 9.69
C GLY A 623 -28.63 11.16 9.58
N ASP A 624 -27.62 11.69 10.28
CA ASP A 624 -27.16 13.07 10.13
C ASP A 624 -25.80 13.08 9.36
N PRO A 625 -25.46 14.15 8.62
CA PRO A 625 -24.17 14.24 7.95
C PRO A 625 -23.00 14.05 8.95
N ALA A 626 -22.04 13.22 8.57
CA ALA A 626 -20.86 12.99 9.40
C ALA A 626 -19.95 14.23 9.47
N THR A 627 -19.17 14.33 10.51
CA THR A 627 -18.16 15.38 10.71
C THR A 627 -16.76 14.85 10.52
N SER A 628 -15.75 15.72 10.38
CA SER A 628 -14.35 15.33 10.41
C SER A 628 -13.92 14.75 11.77
N TYR A 629 -14.70 14.98 12.85
CA TYR A 629 -14.50 14.30 14.12
C TYR A 629 -14.77 12.79 14.01
N ASP A 630 -15.82 12.41 13.29
CA ASP A 630 -16.16 11.01 13.00
C ASP A 630 -15.10 10.35 12.11
N GLY A 631 -14.40 11.15 11.30
CA GLY A 631 -13.23 10.75 10.52
C GLY A 631 -12.06 10.21 11.36
N ASN A 632 -12.00 10.55 12.62
CA ASN A 632 -11.01 9.93 13.51
C ASN A 632 -11.28 8.43 13.76
N TYR A 633 -12.47 7.92 13.41
CA TYR A 633 -12.93 6.59 13.84
C TYR A 633 -13.45 5.71 12.72
N PHE A 634 -14.30 6.23 11.82
CA PHE A 634 -14.99 5.40 10.82
C PHE A 634 -15.14 6.04 9.46
N THR A 635 -15.46 7.34 9.38
CA THR A 635 -15.73 8.00 8.11
C THR A 635 -15.45 9.50 8.19
N ALA A 636 -15.05 10.09 7.07
CA ALA A 636 -14.86 11.53 6.94
C ALA A 636 -15.85 12.10 5.89
N PRO A 637 -16.30 13.35 6.05
CA PRO A 637 -17.18 14.03 5.10
C PRO A 637 -16.37 14.49 3.87
N LEU A 638 -16.08 13.57 2.95
CA LEU A 638 -15.17 13.81 1.83
C LEU A 638 -15.78 14.67 0.73
N GLY A 639 -17.10 14.54 0.47
CA GLY A 639 -17.78 15.27 -0.59
C GLY A 639 -17.20 14.96 -1.98
N GLU A 640 -17.00 16.01 -2.78
CA GLU A 640 -16.55 15.89 -4.18
C GLU A 640 -15.06 16.13 -4.33
N LEU A 641 -14.35 15.11 -4.83
CA LEU A 641 -12.91 15.10 -5.08
C LEU A 641 -12.62 14.82 -6.56
N ILE A 642 -11.67 15.56 -7.14
CA ILE A 642 -11.20 15.38 -8.51
C ILE A 642 -9.69 15.25 -8.50
N THR A 643 -9.15 14.25 -9.19
CA THR A 643 -7.71 14.18 -9.46
C THR A 643 -7.46 14.20 -10.96
N VAL A 644 -6.51 15.00 -11.38
CA VAL A 644 -6.02 15.05 -12.77
C VAL A 644 -4.56 14.68 -12.73
N SER A 645 -4.14 13.71 -13.51
CA SER A 645 -2.73 13.32 -13.54
C SER A 645 -2.27 13.01 -14.95
N GLY A 646 -0.98 13.27 -15.20
CA GLY A 646 -0.36 12.93 -16.47
C GLY A 646 1.14 12.68 -16.31
N VAL A 647 1.63 11.71 -17.08
CA VAL A 647 3.05 11.38 -17.18
C VAL A 647 3.44 11.33 -18.64
N PHE A 648 4.57 11.93 -18.99
CA PHE A 648 5.05 12.04 -20.35
C PHE A 648 6.55 11.70 -20.47
N ALA A 649 6.86 10.64 -21.19
CA ALA A 649 8.24 10.27 -21.54
C ALA A 649 8.73 11.10 -22.73
N VAL A 650 9.76 11.91 -22.56
CA VAL A 650 10.30 12.80 -23.60
C VAL A 650 11.04 11.98 -24.65
N PRO A 651 10.59 12.00 -25.93
CA PRO A 651 11.23 11.20 -26.95
C PRO A 651 12.72 11.50 -27.13
N ARG A 652 13.55 10.46 -27.19
CA ARG A 652 15.02 10.51 -27.38
C ARG A 652 15.82 11.02 -26.19
N TRP A 653 15.18 11.39 -25.09
CA TRP A 653 15.83 11.79 -23.86
C TRP A 653 15.46 10.83 -22.73
N PRO A 654 16.39 10.45 -21.86
CA PRO A 654 16.04 9.67 -20.66
C PRO A 654 15.40 10.58 -19.60
N LEU A 655 14.32 11.25 -20.00
CA LEU A 655 13.60 12.26 -19.22
C LEU A 655 12.11 11.94 -19.23
N GLU A 656 11.54 11.93 -18.05
CA GLU A 656 10.10 11.83 -17.81
C GLU A 656 9.62 13.11 -17.14
N LEU A 657 8.46 13.58 -17.54
CA LEU A 657 7.77 14.72 -16.92
C LEU A 657 6.43 14.24 -16.39
N GLY A 658 6.08 14.67 -15.19
CA GLY A 658 4.78 14.39 -14.61
C GLY A 658 4.15 15.63 -14.02
N ALA A 659 2.82 15.63 -13.99
CA ALA A 659 2.01 16.62 -13.32
C ALA A 659 0.77 15.96 -12.71
N SER A 660 0.33 16.47 -11.58
CA SER A 660 -0.95 16.11 -10.96
C SER A 660 -1.62 17.35 -10.38
N ALA A 661 -2.94 17.31 -10.33
CA ALA A 661 -3.74 18.27 -9.59
C ALA A 661 -4.79 17.53 -8.77
N GLU A 662 -4.91 17.90 -7.52
CA GLU A 662 -5.99 17.52 -6.63
C GLU A 662 -6.91 18.71 -6.42
N ILE A 663 -8.21 18.48 -6.56
CA ILE A 663 -9.24 19.51 -6.46
C ILE A 663 -10.34 18.97 -5.54
N ALA A 664 -10.56 19.62 -4.42
CA ALA A 664 -11.73 19.40 -3.57
C ALA A 664 -12.71 20.55 -3.82
N LEU A 665 -13.98 20.23 -4.01
CA LEU A 665 -15.02 21.25 -4.10
C LEU A 665 -15.51 21.64 -2.70
N ASP A 666 -16.15 22.81 -2.55
CA ASP A 666 -16.78 23.18 -1.30
C ASP A 666 -17.76 22.09 -0.85
N ASN A 667 -17.72 21.72 0.42
CA ASN A 667 -18.64 20.76 1.01
C ASN A 667 -19.47 21.43 2.10
N ASP A 668 -20.76 21.65 1.81
CA ASP A 668 -21.75 22.21 2.73
C ASP A 668 -22.52 21.12 3.50
N ASP A 669 -22.34 19.83 3.11
CA ASP A 669 -23.01 18.69 3.72
C ASP A 669 -22.15 18.09 4.85
N VAL A 670 -22.02 18.86 5.91
CA VAL A 670 -21.35 18.50 7.15
C VAL A 670 -22.21 18.92 8.34
N GLU A 671 -22.27 18.09 9.38
CA GLU A 671 -22.95 18.46 10.63
C GLU A 671 -22.15 19.56 11.34
N SER A 672 -22.49 20.81 11.05
CA SER A 672 -21.89 21.95 11.74
C SER A 672 -22.86 23.12 11.84
N ASN A 673 -22.68 24.02 12.80
CA ASN A 673 -23.51 25.18 13.03
C ASN A 673 -23.43 26.24 11.90
N GLY A 674 -23.40 25.80 10.64
CA GLY A 674 -23.33 26.64 9.44
C GLY A 674 -21.91 26.84 8.88
N ALA A 675 -20.92 26.15 9.41
CA ALA A 675 -19.59 26.08 8.81
C ALA A 675 -19.58 25.05 7.66
N LYS A 676 -18.71 25.25 6.70
CA LYS A 676 -18.48 24.35 5.57
C LYS A 676 -17.01 23.95 5.52
N GLN A 677 -16.71 22.91 4.79
CA GLN A 677 -15.33 22.62 4.39
C GLN A 677 -15.06 23.35 3.06
N GLU A 678 -14.08 24.23 3.06
CA GLU A 678 -13.70 24.98 1.87
C GLU A 678 -13.01 24.09 0.84
N GLY A 679 -13.26 24.37 -0.45
CA GLY A 679 -12.59 23.71 -1.55
C GLY A 679 -11.16 24.22 -1.73
N TYR A 680 -10.32 23.40 -2.37
CA TYR A 680 -8.94 23.77 -2.69
C TYR A 680 -8.51 23.18 -4.04
N THR A 681 -7.39 23.68 -4.56
CA THR A 681 -6.74 23.12 -5.74
C THR A 681 -5.23 23.12 -5.54
N VAL A 682 -4.63 21.93 -5.53
CA VAL A 682 -3.19 21.75 -5.37
C VAL A 682 -2.60 21.14 -6.63
N VAL A 683 -1.49 21.69 -7.11
CA VAL A 683 -0.81 21.24 -8.32
C VAL A 683 0.61 20.82 -7.99
N ASP A 684 0.98 19.61 -8.41
CA ASP A 684 2.34 19.08 -8.31
C ASP A 684 2.93 18.82 -9.69
N ILE A 685 4.24 19.04 -9.82
CA ILE A 685 4.99 18.73 -11.05
C ILE A 685 6.30 18.05 -10.71
N TYR A 686 6.79 17.19 -11.61
CA TYR A 686 8.12 16.65 -11.50
C TYR A 686 8.80 16.42 -12.85
N ALA A 687 10.14 16.35 -12.80
CA ALA A 687 10.99 15.90 -13.89
C ALA A 687 11.95 14.83 -13.35
N GLU A 688 11.97 13.64 -13.96
CA GLU A 688 12.90 12.58 -13.63
C GLU A 688 13.86 12.35 -14.80
N TYR A 689 15.16 12.39 -14.52
CA TYR A 689 16.23 12.25 -15.49
C TYR A 689 17.18 11.11 -15.12
N ARG A 690 17.40 10.20 -16.05
CA ARG A 690 18.29 9.03 -15.90
C ARG A 690 19.51 9.14 -16.84
N PRO A 691 20.54 9.94 -16.47
CA PRO A 691 21.69 10.20 -17.35
C PRO A 691 22.49 8.94 -17.70
N VAL A 692 22.57 8.01 -16.77
CA VAL A 692 23.22 6.69 -16.90
C VAL A 692 22.40 5.66 -16.15
N PRO A 693 22.44 4.36 -16.50
CA PRO A 693 21.57 3.34 -15.90
C PRO A 693 21.51 3.32 -14.37
N PRO A 694 22.64 3.45 -13.63
CA PRO A 694 22.61 3.38 -12.17
C PRO A 694 22.14 4.66 -11.48
N LEU A 695 21.99 5.79 -12.19
CA LEU A 695 21.68 7.08 -11.57
C LEU A 695 20.33 7.62 -12.01
N THR A 696 19.44 7.82 -11.04
CA THR A 696 18.17 8.52 -11.22
C THR A 696 18.20 9.84 -10.45
N LEU A 697 17.86 10.93 -11.12
CA LEU A 697 17.71 12.26 -10.55
C LEU A 697 16.28 12.71 -10.74
N ARG A 698 15.63 13.21 -9.68
CA ARG A 698 14.28 13.76 -9.74
C ARG A 698 14.24 15.13 -9.11
N LEU A 699 13.65 16.08 -9.82
CA LEU A 699 13.26 17.38 -9.32
C LEU A 699 11.76 17.44 -9.26
N SER A 700 11.19 17.73 -8.11
CA SER A 700 9.75 17.94 -7.92
C SER A 700 9.46 19.32 -7.35
N VAL A 701 8.26 19.82 -7.63
CA VAL A 701 7.66 20.97 -6.97
C VAL A 701 6.29 20.52 -6.52
N ASP A 702 6.15 20.33 -5.22
CA ASP A 702 4.91 19.97 -4.56
C ASP A 702 4.19 21.28 -4.16
N ASN A 703 2.87 21.34 -4.29
CA ASN A 703 2.06 22.53 -4.11
C ASN A 703 2.60 23.75 -4.92
N LEU A 704 2.69 23.61 -6.24
CA LEU A 704 3.25 24.61 -7.15
C LEU A 704 2.60 26.00 -7.03
N ASN A 705 1.30 26.03 -6.80
CA ASN A 705 0.50 27.25 -6.68
C ASN A 705 0.54 27.88 -5.29
N ASP A 706 1.21 27.25 -4.32
CA ASP A 706 1.33 27.72 -2.93
C ASP A 706 -0.03 27.88 -2.26
N GLU A 707 -0.91 26.89 -2.49
CA GLU A 707 -2.25 26.85 -1.92
C GLU A 707 -2.19 26.69 -0.40
N ASP A 708 -2.98 27.51 0.29
CA ASP A 708 -3.17 27.41 1.72
C ASP A 708 -4.46 26.65 2.01
N TYR A 709 -4.35 25.43 2.51
CA TYR A 709 -5.51 24.55 2.59
C TYR A 709 -5.42 23.54 3.75
N VAL A 710 -6.59 23.02 4.11
CA VAL A 710 -6.76 21.83 4.94
C VAL A 710 -7.20 20.69 4.03
N ASP A 711 -6.51 19.56 4.06
CA ASP A 711 -6.93 18.38 3.32
C ASP A 711 -8.33 17.94 3.73
N ARG A 712 -9.14 17.51 2.77
CA ARG A 712 -10.55 17.15 2.95
C ARG A 712 -10.75 16.05 4.02
N ALA A 713 -9.82 15.14 4.16
CA ALA A 713 -9.86 14.07 5.15
C ALA A 713 -9.22 14.46 6.50
N SER A 714 -8.76 15.73 6.66
CA SER A 714 -8.17 16.22 7.90
C SER A 714 -9.22 16.77 8.85
N TYR A 715 -8.93 16.67 10.16
CA TYR A 715 -9.84 17.09 11.22
C TYR A 715 -9.88 18.60 11.40
N GLY A 716 -11.06 19.15 11.59
CA GLY A 716 -11.30 20.39 12.30
C GLY A 716 -11.74 21.59 11.46
N GLN A 717 -11.79 21.48 10.13
CA GLN A 717 -12.08 22.61 9.25
C GLN A 717 -13.45 23.24 9.52
N GLU A 718 -14.48 22.44 9.81
CA GLU A 718 -15.86 22.87 10.04
C GLU A 718 -16.13 23.30 11.50
N PHE A 719 -15.19 23.12 12.42
CA PHE A 719 -15.37 23.46 13.82
C PHE A 719 -14.77 24.83 14.15
N PRO A 720 -15.57 25.83 14.60
CA PRO A 720 -15.09 27.20 14.82
C PRO A 720 -14.12 27.34 16.00
N ASP A 721 -14.06 26.36 16.90
CA ASP A 721 -13.18 26.30 18.06
C ASP A 721 -11.92 25.43 17.84
N VAL A 722 -11.79 24.82 16.67
CA VAL A 722 -10.63 24.04 16.26
C VAL A 722 -9.78 24.81 15.27
N SER A 723 -8.48 24.94 15.56
CA SER A 723 -7.50 25.39 14.56
C SER A 723 -6.96 24.16 13.85
N PRO A 724 -7.37 23.86 12.62
CA PRO A 724 -6.87 22.69 11.88
C PRO A 724 -5.37 22.82 11.61
N LEU A 725 -4.72 21.72 11.33
CA LEU A 725 -3.34 21.71 10.86
C LEU A 725 -3.35 21.84 9.35
N LEU A 726 -2.86 22.99 8.85
CA LEU A 726 -2.76 23.28 7.42
C LEU A 726 -1.72 22.40 6.75
N GLU A 727 -1.92 22.12 5.48
CA GLU A 727 -0.97 21.35 4.66
C GLU A 727 0.28 22.18 4.31
N PRO A 728 1.41 21.52 3.98
CA PRO A 728 2.61 22.25 3.59
C PRO A 728 2.39 23.13 2.34
N GLY A 729 2.88 24.37 2.39
CA GLY A 729 3.01 25.24 1.25
C GLY A 729 4.00 24.70 0.21
N ARG A 730 4.32 25.51 -0.81
CA ARG A 730 5.17 25.07 -1.91
C ARG A 730 6.53 24.53 -1.45
N SER A 731 6.87 23.33 -1.93
CA SER A 731 8.15 22.69 -1.66
C SER A 731 8.86 22.28 -2.95
N ILE A 732 10.14 22.65 -3.07
CA ILE A 732 11.00 22.19 -4.16
C ILE A 732 11.90 21.09 -3.62
N ALA A 733 11.85 19.90 -4.23
CA ALA A 733 12.66 18.79 -3.79
C ALA A 733 13.58 18.25 -4.89
N LEU A 734 14.79 17.88 -4.47
CA LEU A 734 15.77 17.18 -5.30
C LEU A 734 16.04 15.81 -4.68
N GLN A 735 15.90 14.76 -5.48
CA GLN A 735 16.21 13.39 -5.09
C GLN A 735 17.26 12.80 -6.04
N ALA A 736 18.18 12.02 -5.50
CA ALA A 736 19.17 11.28 -6.24
C ALA A 736 19.28 9.86 -5.70
N ARG A 737 19.08 8.88 -6.59
CA ARG A 737 19.25 7.46 -6.29
C ARG A 737 20.35 6.88 -7.16
N TYR A 738 21.23 6.10 -6.54
CA TYR A 738 22.28 5.37 -7.22
C TYR A 738 22.20 3.89 -6.87
N ASP A 739 22.04 3.06 -7.90
CA ASP A 739 21.98 1.60 -7.81
C ASP A 739 23.35 1.01 -8.15
N PHE A 740 23.86 0.05 -7.31
CA PHE A 740 25.21 -0.53 -7.42
C PHE A 740 25.17 -1.93 -8.00
#